data_2aa9639715a47a7861ea8f2e91aa870d
#
_entry.id   2aa9639715a47a7861ea8f2e91aa870d
#
_cell.length_a   1.000
_cell.length_b   1.000
_cell.length_c   1.000
_cell.angle_alpha   90.00
_cell.angle_beta   90.00
_cell.angle_gamma   90.00
#
_symmetry.space_group_name_H-M   'P 1'
#
loop_
_entity.id
_entity.type
_entity.pdbx_description
1 polymer ?
#
loop_
_entity_poly.entity_id
_entity_poly.type
_entity_poly.pdbx_seq_one_letter_code
_entity_poly.pdbx_strand_id
1 'polypeptide(L)'
;MGRYALSRRRLAVAISSVALAVAGGAVLPTAAVAAPVAPWATATAITGTDVDASVLDVVTAADGSAVALWNQFASTSSNERKLYAAVRAAGSDAWGTPTLLATTPTEAGSAELHASADGTVTALWVEMPDAPSPGTGPFDIRLVSSVLAADRSAWSAPVELVGTDAAWGDAGIDVAEAPDGTLTAAWGTRTNSGATNEVYAATRGGDGTWSVPVQVSTAATEGADSASNPSVVITSDGTAVVVYRQRVGPSASLRAVSRAAGAAEWSAPVAATGSYQSVGDPEATASDDGTLTVAWQGTDESENGSILTATRSADGTWSAPETVTATDNLAETPEPLIAPDGDVTLVWVDYTSMFGTRTATREADTGAWSAVRTLSTSYVSEQYDSAIGADGTVHTLWTQSSGSGRVLMQSVRSEGAWTTAAQLPGSANAFVRGQVSVGADGTATAVWSGAASESSADRLYGSRTAWPALAVSGSTVPSTAALKGTTATSTAWAPTWTLSRPTSSWSVTISDRAGRTVRTLTGTTDTLKVTASWNGRTASGSYAPNGPLTWTLRATQEGASSAVKLASGTVTVTGGAAVFRDFGGASATPDGTGDLLTLNSSGALTFQFGKASTGTFSGKVSGSGWATSVKAVPIGDLSGDRCNDVLVRYSSGALRLYKPGCGKAVTPSTSYTTLGASGWTQYDVLTSPGDVSGDGRPDLIARNASTGAVYLYKGTSTGKLSARVKLYDNWKTYKKIVGVGDLNGDGIGDLLAQDSSDNLYRYNGTGTGTFKARVKLFGAWGGSYNVVVGVGDITDDGKADLVSRDTSGNVWRNSGDGKGSFGARAKIATGWQGYKSLT
;
A
#
# COMPACT_ATOMS: atom_id res chain seq x y z
N MET A 1 -25.42 11.48 7.13
CA MET A 1 -23.96 11.33 7.13
C MET A 1 -23.33 12.66 6.80
N GLY A 2 -22.76 13.35 7.77
CA GLY A 2 -21.97 14.54 7.53
C GLY A 2 -20.68 14.17 6.80
N ARG A 3 -20.58 14.49 5.52
CA ARG A 3 -19.39 14.25 4.72
C ARG A 3 -18.40 15.39 4.91
N TYR A 4 -17.33 15.17 5.65
CA TYR A 4 -16.19 16.08 5.64
C TYR A 4 -15.37 15.82 4.37
N ALA A 5 -15.50 16.71 3.39
CA ALA A 5 -14.64 16.75 2.23
C ALA A 5 -13.23 17.21 2.65
N LEU A 6 -12.32 16.30 2.84
CA LEU A 6 -10.88 16.61 2.83
C LEU A 6 -10.46 16.80 1.37
N SER A 7 -10.42 18.07 0.95
CA SER A 7 -9.93 18.47 -0.37
C SER A 7 -8.46 18.08 -0.52
N ARG A 8 -8.16 16.96 -1.13
CA ARG A 8 -6.82 16.66 -1.64
C ARG A 8 -6.61 17.47 -2.92
N ARG A 9 -5.93 18.58 -2.84
CA ARG A 9 -5.35 19.26 -4.01
C ARG A 9 -4.32 18.31 -4.64
N ARG A 10 -4.70 17.65 -5.73
CA ARG A 10 -3.73 17.04 -6.63
C ARG A 10 -3.00 18.15 -7.36
N LEU A 11 -1.72 18.27 -7.12
CA LEU A 11 -0.83 19.13 -7.91
C LEU A 11 -0.69 18.47 -9.29
N ALA A 12 -1.38 19.00 -10.29
CA ALA A 12 -1.23 18.60 -11.67
C ALA A 12 0.13 19.10 -12.17
N VAL A 13 1.09 18.20 -12.31
CA VAL A 13 2.29 18.46 -13.11
C VAL A 13 1.91 18.25 -14.56
N ALA A 14 1.81 19.32 -15.31
CA ALA A 14 1.59 19.29 -16.75
C ALA A 14 2.83 18.66 -17.44
N ILE A 15 2.70 17.41 -17.90
CA ILE A 15 3.63 16.81 -18.83
C ILE A 15 3.06 17.03 -20.23
N SER A 16 3.73 17.87 -20.99
CA SER A 16 3.44 18.09 -22.42
C SER A 16 3.61 16.78 -23.18
N SER A 17 2.50 16.15 -23.59
CA SER A 17 2.49 14.98 -24.47
C SER A 17 2.58 15.44 -25.91
N VAL A 18 3.69 15.11 -26.57
CA VAL A 18 3.82 15.13 -28.02
C VAL A 18 2.96 14.00 -28.58
N ALA A 19 1.92 14.35 -29.31
CA ALA A 19 1.05 13.40 -29.99
C ALA A 19 1.80 12.74 -31.16
N LEU A 20 2.07 11.46 -31.04
CA LEU A 20 2.49 10.61 -32.15
C LEU A 20 1.24 9.85 -32.63
N ALA A 21 0.75 10.20 -33.81
CA ALA A 21 -0.36 9.50 -34.44
C ALA A 21 0.08 8.07 -34.82
N VAL A 22 -0.47 7.06 -34.17
CA VAL A 22 -0.37 5.67 -34.58
C VAL A 22 -1.77 5.17 -34.95
N ALA A 23 -1.83 4.54 -36.11
CA ALA A 23 -3.04 3.99 -36.78
C ALA A 23 -3.85 3.07 -35.86
N GLY A 24 -5.19 3.18 -36.01
CA GLY A 24 -6.18 2.50 -35.17
C GLY A 24 -6.11 0.97 -35.19
N GLY A 25 -5.81 0.42 -34.02
CA GLY A 25 -6.29 -0.86 -33.57
C GLY A 25 -7.30 -0.61 -32.47
N ALA A 26 -8.51 -1.15 -32.59
CA ALA A 26 -9.49 -1.10 -31.52
C ALA A 26 -8.93 -1.83 -30.30
N VAL A 27 -8.49 -1.07 -29.29
CA VAL A 27 -8.19 -1.59 -27.96
C VAL A 27 -9.56 -1.85 -27.34
N LEU A 28 -9.92 -3.12 -27.19
CA LEU A 28 -11.04 -3.50 -26.34
C LEU A 28 -10.75 -2.95 -24.93
N PRO A 29 -11.70 -2.27 -24.28
CA PRO A 29 -11.49 -1.82 -22.91
C PRO A 29 -11.17 -3.04 -22.04
N THR A 30 -10.02 -3.05 -21.39
CA THR A 30 -9.74 -4.03 -20.33
C THR A 30 -10.78 -3.80 -19.24
N ALA A 31 -11.54 -4.85 -18.89
CA ALA A 31 -12.49 -4.77 -17.80
C ALA A 31 -11.76 -4.21 -16.54
N ALA A 32 -12.36 -3.20 -15.93
CA ALA A 32 -11.86 -2.68 -14.66
C ALA A 32 -11.79 -3.82 -13.64
N VAL A 33 -10.68 -3.91 -12.92
CA VAL A 33 -10.48 -4.87 -11.84
C VAL A 33 -10.67 -4.10 -10.55
N ALA A 34 -11.54 -4.59 -9.67
CA ALA A 34 -11.76 -3.97 -8.38
C ALA A 34 -10.43 -3.81 -7.61
N ALA A 35 -10.24 -2.64 -6.99
CA ALA A 35 -9.10 -2.44 -6.10
C ALA A 35 -9.14 -3.40 -4.92
N PRO A 36 -7.99 -3.72 -4.30
CA PRO A 36 -7.96 -4.55 -3.10
C PRO A 36 -8.74 -3.89 -1.97
N VAL A 37 -9.66 -4.64 -1.38
CA VAL A 37 -10.44 -4.20 -0.21
C VAL A 37 -9.98 -4.93 1.05
N ALA A 38 -10.18 -4.30 2.22
CA ALA A 38 -9.81 -4.91 3.49
C ALA A 38 -10.64 -6.19 3.73
N PRO A 39 -10.02 -7.31 4.11
CA PRO A 39 -10.73 -8.53 4.41
C PRO A 39 -11.55 -8.40 5.70
N TRP A 40 -12.63 -9.17 5.79
CA TRP A 40 -13.42 -9.28 7.01
C TRP A 40 -12.65 -10.06 8.09
N ALA A 41 -12.68 -9.55 9.31
CA ALA A 41 -12.15 -10.24 10.49
C ALA A 41 -13.01 -11.47 10.84
N THR A 42 -12.51 -12.29 11.73
CA THR A 42 -13.30 -13.42 12.26
C THR A 42 -14.52 -12.88 13.02
N ALA A 43 -15.71 -13.43 12.73
CA ALA A 43 -16.93 -13.06 13.40
C ALA A 43 -16.86 -13.29 14.91
N THR A 44 -17.39 -12.35 15.70
CA THR A 44 -17.52 -12.44 17.15
C THR A 44 -18.98 -12.42 17.55
N ALA A 45 -19.35 -13.19 18.56
CA ALA A 45 -20.71 -13.18 19.08
C ALA A 45 -20.95 -11.90 19.90
N ILE A 46 -22.11 -11.27 19.66
CA ILE A 46 -22.57 -10.09 20.41
C ILE A 46 -23.44 -10.54 21.58
N THR A 47 -24.28 -11.56 21.37
CA THR A 47 -25.20 -12.08 22.38
C THR A 47 -24.78 -13.47 22.89
N GLY A 48 -25.31 -13.86 24.06
CA GLY A 48 -25.11 -15.20 24.65
C GLY A 48 -25.76 -16.33 23.85
N THR A 49 -25.53 -17.59 24.27
CA THR A 49 -26.02 -18.79 23.60
C THR A 49 -27.51 -19.02 23.73
N ASP A 50 -28.15 -18.48 24.75
CA ASP A 50 -29.54 -18.74 25.11
C ASP A 50 -30.45 -17.53 24.81
N VAL A 51 -29.99 -16.68 23.88
CA VAL A 51 -30.65 -15.44 23.49
C VAL A 51 -31.16 -15.59 22.09
N ASP A 52 -32.46 -15.32 21.90
CA ASP A 52 -33.06 -15.17 20.58
C ASP A 52 -33.11 -13.68 20.22
N ALA A 53 -32.34 -13.29 19.21
CA ALA A 53 -32.11 -11.89 18.85
C ALA A 53 -32.19 -11.65 17.34
N SER A 54 -32.88 -10.57 16.95
CA SER A 54 -33.00 -10.13 15.57
C SER A 54 -32.37 -8.74 15.41
N VAL A 55 -31.36 -8.60 14.55
CA VAL A 55 -30.72 -7.33 14.25
C VAL A 55 -31.74 -6.36 13.61
N LEU A 56 -31.71 -5.12 14.02
CA LEU A 56 -32.47 -4.04 13.43
C LEU A 56 -31.59 -3.11 12.60
N ASP A 57 -30.48 -2.66 13.19
CA ASP A 57 -29.59 -1.72 12.52
C ASP A 57 -28.16 -1.76 13.07
N VAL A 58 -27.20 -1.23 12.31
CA VAL A 58 -25.81 -1.00 12.72
C VAL A 58 -25.27 0.29 12.10
N VAL A 59 -24.62 1.11 12.91
CA VAL A 59 -23.90 2.28 12.41
C VAL A 59 -22.44 2.24 12.85
N THR A 60 -21.57 2.76 12.00
CA THR A 60 -20.14 2.99 12.32
C THR A 60 -19.91 4.50 12.40
N ALA A 61 -19.52 4.96 13.59
CA ALA A 61 -19.28 6.37 13.86
C ALA A 61 -17.93 6.85 13.27
N ALA A 62 -17.74 8.16 13.22
CA ALA A 62 -16.55 8.79 12.65
C ALA A 62 -15.22 8.38 13.34
N ASP A 63 -15.28 7.99 14.62
CA ASP A 63 -14.13 7.47 15.39
C ASP A 63 -13.79 6.00 15.08
N GLY A 64 -14.57 5.32 14.21
CA GLY A 64 -14.43 3.91 13.87
C GLY A 64 -15.04 2.94 14.91
N SER A 65 -15.70 3.45 15.95
CA SER A 65 -16.54 2.63 16.81
C SER A 65 -17.85 2.28 16.10
N ALA A 66 -18.49 1.18 16.47
CA ALA A 66 -19.77 0.77 15.89
C ALA A 66 -20.80 0.53 16.97
N VAL A 67 -22.06 0.78 16.65
CA VAL A 67 -23.22 0.51 17.51
C VAL A 67 -24.17 -0.39 16.75
N ALA A 68 -24.55 -1.51 17.36
CA ALA A 68 -25.57 -2.43 16.87
C ALA A 68 -26.83 -2.29 17.73
N LEU A 69 -27.99 -2.38 17.07
CA LEU A 69 -29.31 -2.32 17.66
C LEU A 69 -30.07 -3.59 17.31
N TRP A 70 -30.78 -4.18 18.29
CA TRP A 70 -31.53 -5.40 18.05
C TRP A 70 -32.71 -5.58 18.99
N ASN A 71 -33.70 -6.35 18.53
CA ASN A 71 -34.73 -6.90 19.37
C ASN A 71 -34.29 -8.26 19.95
N GLN A 72 -34.55 -8.46 21.24
CA GLN A 72 -34.32 -9.70 21.94
C GLN A 72 -35.63 -10.22 22.55
N PHE A 73 -35.99 -11.47 22.31
CA PHE A 73 -37.13 -12.10 22.93
C PHE A 73 -36.83 -12.41 24.40
N ALA A 74 -37.80 -12.17 25.26
CA ALA A 74 -37.68 -12.44 26.67
C ALA A 74 -37.58 -13.97 26.98
N SER A 75 -38.15 -14.79 26.12
CA SER A 75 -38.01 -16.25 26.08
C SER A 75 -38.48 -16.76 24.73
N THR A 76 -38.10 -17.98 24.32
CA THR A 76 -38.54 -18.64 23.08
C THR A 76 -40.07 -18.88 23.00
N SER A 77 -40.82 -18.67 24.09
CA SER A 77 -42.27 -18.78 24.16
C SER A 77 -42.98 -17.46 24.42
N SER A 78 -42.26 -16.36 24.53
CA SER A 78 -42.79 -15.01 24.78
C SER A 78 -42.77 -14.19 23.51
N ASN A 79 -43.88 -13.45 23.25
CA ASN A 79 -43.89 -12.43 22.20
C ASN A 79 -43.33 -11.08 22.71
N GLU A 80 -42.90 -11.04 23.96
CA GLU A 80 -42.33 -9.83 24.57
C GLU A 80 -40.93 -9.61 24.03
N ARG A 81 -40.71 -8.52 23.33
CA ARG A 81 -39.42 -8.08 22.77
C ARG A 81 -38.88 -6.93 23.57
N LYS A 82 -37.57 -6.95 23.79
CA LYS A 82 -36.81 -5.86 24.44
C LYS A 82 -35.77 -5.33 23.49
N LEU A 83 -35.59 -4.02 23.48
CA LEU A 83 -34.62 -3.37 22.62
C LEU A 83 -33.26 -3.27 23.34
N TYR A 84 -32.23 -3.76 22.71
CA TYR A 84 -30.84 -3.69 23.20
C TYR A 84 -29.93 -3.02 22.18
N ALA A 85 -28.86 -2.42 22.71
CA ALA A 85 -27.74 -1.93 21.92
C ALA A 85 -26.41 -2.41 22.49
N ALA A 86 -25.41 -2.59 21.65
CA ALA A 86 -24.02 -2.80 22.07
C ALA A 86 -23.08 -1.95 21.27
N VAL A 87 -21.95 -1.59 21.89
CA VAL A 87 -20.91 -0.77 21.30
C VAL A 87 -19.67 -1.62 21.07
N ARG A 88 -19.08 -1.51 19.88
CA ARG A 88 -17.75 -2.01 19.55
C ARG A 88 -16.79 -0.83 19.50
N ALA A 89 -15.75 -0.83 20.32
CA ALA A 89 -14.74 0.23 20.31
C ALA A 89 -13.96 0.25 18.96
N ALA A 90 -13.49 1.42 18.58
CA ALA A 90 -12.66 1.59 17.39
C ALA A 90 -11.45 0.63 17.40
N GLY A 91 -11.22 -0.02 16.26
CA GLY A 91 -10.11 -0.98 16.11
C GLY A 91 -10.26 -2.31 16.85
N SER A 92 -11.31 -2.49 17.67
CA SER A 92 -11.60 -3.74 18.38
C SER A 92 -12.44 -4.70 17.51
N ASP A 93 -12.27 -6.01 17.70
CA ASP A 93 -13.17 -7.02 17.16
C ASP A 93 -14.22 -7.45 18.19
N ALA A 94 -14.00 -7.11 19.46
CA ALA A 94 -14.89 -7.47 20.55
C ALA A 94 -15.96 -6.40 20.78
N TRP A 95 -17.20 -6.84 21.00
CA TRP A 95 -18.33 -6.01 21.38
C TRP A 95 -18.41 -5.86 22.91
N GLY A 96 -18.86 -4.70 23.35
CA GLY A 96 -19.13 -4.42 24.75
C GLY A 96 -20.38 -5.14 25.28
N THR A 97 -20.63 -4.97 26.58
CA THR A 97 -21.82 -5.53 27.24
C THR A 97 -23.09 -4.90 26.67
N PRO A 98 -24.09 -5.68 26.26
CA PRO A 98 -25.39 -5.16 25.82
C PRO A 98 -26.05 -4.25 26.85
N THR A 99 -26.58 -3.12 26.37
CA THR A 99 -27.38 -2.17 27.19
C THR A 99 -28.83 -2.27 26.78
N LEU A 100 -29.73 -2.39 27.75
CA LEU A 100 -31.17 -2.39 27.54
C LEU A 100 -31.64 -0.93 27.33
N LEU A 101 -32.25 -0.66 26.18
CA LEU A 101 -32.81 0.67 25.84
C LEU A 101 -34.31 0.76 26.16
N ALA A 102 -35.06 -0.29 25.87
CA ALA A 102 -36.50 -0.32 26.13
C ALA A 102 -36.93 -1.65 26.72
N THR A 103 -37.80 -1.56 27.73
CA THR A 103 -38.46 -2.71 28.40
C THR A 103 -39.86 -3.00 27.87
N THR A 104 -40.45 -2.00 27.20
CA THR A 104 -41.75 -2.10 26.55
C THR A 104 -41.65 -2.95 25.28
N PRO A 105 -42.70 -3.72 24.91
CA PRO A 105 -42.69 -4.45 23.67
C PRO A 105 -42.41 -3.48 22.50
N THR A 106 -41.40 -3.80 21.69
CA THR A 106 -41.08 -3.04 20.48
C THR A 106 -41.57 -3.80 19.27
N GLU A 107 -42.04 -3.08 18.25
CA GLU A 107 -42.40 -3.73 16.98
C GLU A 107 -41.13 -4.07 16.17
N ALA A 108 -41.09 -5.27 15.60
CA ALA A 108 -39.95 -5.66 14.77
C ALA A 108 -39.96 -4.86 13.47
N GLY A 109 -38.86 -4.22 13.16
CA GLY A 109 -38.65 -3.55 11.87
C GLY A 109 -38.76 -2.04 11.88
N SER A 110 -39.07 -1.41 13.01
CA SER A 110 -39.21 0.04 13.12
C SER A 110 -38.22 0.62 14.12
N ALA A 111 -36.94 0.52 13.82
CA ALA A 111 -35.88 1.18 14.61
C ALA A 111 -34.69 1.52 13.70
N GLU A 112 -34.07 2.66 13.96
CA GLU A 112 -32.98 3.20 13.16
C GLU A 112 -31.92 3.84 14.05
N LEU A 113 -30.66 3.72 13.64
CA LEU A 113 -29.50 4.37 14.24
C LEU A 113 -28.96 5.45 13.31
N HIS A 114 -28.61 6.58 13.88
CA HIS A 114 -27.87 7.63 13.19
C HIS A 114 -26.61 8.01 13.95
N ALA A 115 -25.45 7.89 13.29
CA ALA A 115 -24.17 8.35 13.83
C ALA A 115 -23.89 9.77 13.38
N SER A 116 -23.92 10.71 14.32
CA SER A 116 -23.73 12.13 14.05
C SER A 116 -22.25 12.51 13.93
N ALA A 117 -22.01 13.62 13.21
CA ALA A 117 -20.67 14.17 13.01
C ALA A 117 -19.98 14.60 14.31
N ASP A 118 -20.73 14.97 15.34
CA ASP A 118 -20.23 15.31 16.68
C ASP A 118 -19.81 14.09 17.49
N GLY A 119 -19.99 12.89 16.93
CA GLY A 119 -19.66 11.62 17.54
C GLY A 119 -20.78 11.00 18.36
N THR A 120 -21.92 11.64 18.55
CA THR A 120 -23.08 11.01 19.20
C THR A 120 -23.74 9.99 18.29
N VAL A 121 -24.49 9.02 18.87
CA VAL A 121 -25.34 8.11 18.10
C VAL A 121 -26.77 8.23 18.61
N THR A 122 -27.70 8.55 17.72
CA THR A 122 -29.12 8.62 18.01
C THR A 122 -29.80 7.33 17.59
N ALA A 123 -30.55 6.71 18.51
CA ALA A 123 -31.46 5.62 18.22
C ALA A 123 -32.88 6.14 18.21
N LEU A 124 -33.67 5.74 17.21
CA LEU A 124 -35.09 5.96 17.10
C LEU A 124 -35.81 4.61 17.02
N TRP A 125 -36.91 4.44 17.73
CA TRP A 125 -37.67 3.19 17.68
C TRP A 125 -39.16 3.41 18.02
N VAL A 126 -39.97 2.45 17.59
CA VAL A 126 -41.40 2.42 17.92
C VAL A 126 -41.62 1.48 19.09
N GLU A 127 -42.36 1.97 20.09
CA GLU A 127 -42.85 1.21 21.23
C GLU A 127 -44.37 0.99 21.12
N MET A 128 -44.78 -0.25 21.49
CA MET A 128 -46.19 -0.60 21.68
C MET A 128 -46.41 -1.09 23.10
N PRO A 129 -46.69 -0.20 24.07
CA PRO A 129 -46.73 -0.55 25.48
C PRO A 129 -47.76 -1.59 25.85
N ASP A 130 -48.92 -1.59 25.19
CA ASP A 130 -50.04 -2.54 25.47
C ASP A 130 -50.57 -3.08 24.14
N ALA A 131 -50.13 -4.29 23.77
CA ALA A 131 -50.75 -5.03 22.66
C ALA A 131 -52.13 -5.50 23.13
N PRO A 132 -53.26 -4.84 22.78
CA PRO A 132 -54.56 -5.31 23.17
C PRO A 132 -54.83 -6.66 22.51
N SER A 133 -55.71 -7.44 23.14
CA SER A 133 -56.21 -8.67 22.52
C SER A 133 -56.75 -8.34 21.11
N PRO A 134 -56.54 -9.21 20.11
CA PRO A 134 -56.97 -8.95 18.74
C PRO A 134 -58.42 -8.48 18.68
N GLY A 135 -58.63 -7.25 18.20
CA GLY A 135 -59.93 -6.66 17.97
C GLY A 135 -60.46 -5.64 19.01
N THR A 136 -59.70 -5.25 19.98
CA THR A 136 -60.16 -4.31 21.02
C THR A 136 -59.34 -3.06 21.15
N GLY A 137 -59.78 -1.92 20.60
CA GLY A 137 -59.36 -0.56 20.93
C GLY A 137 -58.15 0.01 20.19
N PRO A 138 -57.89 1.27 20.35
CA PRO A 138 -56.71 1.92 19.75
C PRO A 138 -55.40 1.43 20.35
N PHE A 139 -54.38 1.31 19.51
CA PHE A 139 -53.02 0.97 19.94
C PHE A 139 -52.33 2.23 20.49
N ASP A 140 -51.73 2.12 21.68
CA ASP A 140 -50.83 3.15 22.21
C ASP A 140 -49.44 2.96 21.60
N ILE A 141 -49.15 3.65 20.50
CA ILE A 141 -47.92 3.53 19.77
C ILE A 141 -47.11 4.82 19.96
N ARG A 142 -45.82 4.66 20.32
CA ARG A 142 -44.92 5.78 20.63
C ARG A 142 -43.66 5.72 19.78
N LEU A 143 -43.29 6.85 19.20
CA LEU A 143 -41.98 7.04 18.63
C LEU A 143 -41.05 7.60 19.72
N VAL A 144 -39.95 6.92 19.99
CA VAL A 144 -39.06 7.21 21.09
C VAL A 144 -37.62 7.36 20.55
N SER A 145 -36.85 8.23 21.15
CA SER A 145 -35.43 8.39 20.85
C SER A 145 -34.56 8.34 22.09
N SER A 146 -33.33 7.88 21.95
CA SER A 146 -32.25 7.97 22.93
C SER A 146 -30.93 8.26 22.24
N VAL A 147 -30.02 8.91 22.94
CA VAL A 147 -28.74 9.36 22.40
C VAL A 147 -27.61 8.76 23.21
N LEU A 148 -26.69 8.06 22.52
CA LEU A 148 -25.42 7.61 23.06
C LEU A 148 -24.42 8.77 23.02
N ALA A 149 -23.82 9.09 24.16
CA ALA A 149 -22.78 10.12 24.26
C ALA A 149 -21.59 9.83 23.33
N ALA A 150 -20.92 10.87 22.85
CA ALA A 150 -19.78 10.75 21.92
C ALA A 150 -18.63 9.93 22.51
N ASP A 151 -18.44 9.94 23.83
CA ASP A 151 -17.43 9.13 24.53
C ASP A 151 -17.88 7.67 24.79
N ARG A 152 -19.06 7.29 24.30
CA ARG A 152 -19.67 5.95 24.47
C ARG A 152 -19.98 5.59 25.92
N SER A 153 -20.01 6.53 26.84
CA SER A 153 -20.16 6.28 28.27
C SER A 153 -21.57 5.84 28.67
N ALA A 154 -22.60 6.44 28.07
CA ALA A 154 -24.00 6.17 28.43
C ALA A 154 -24.99 6.62 27.34
N TRP A 155 -26.15 5.95 27.32
CA TRP A 155 -27.34 6.39 26.62
C TRP A 155 -28.12 7.39 27.48
N SER A 156 -28.71 8.39 26.84
CA SER A 156 -29.64 9.31 27.52
C SER A 156 -30.92 8.58 27.95
N ALA A 157 -31.65 9.15 28.87
CA ALA A 157 -33.05 8.70 29.11
C ALA A 157 -33.84 8.77 27.80
N PRO A 158 -34.69 7.77 27.51
CA PRO A 158 -35.55 7.82 26.32
C PRO A 158 -36.49 9.06 26.35
N VAL A 159 -36.64 9.68 25.18
CA VAL A 159 -37.51 10.83 24.96
C VAL A 159 -38.58 10.45 23.95
N GLU A 160 -39.82 10.63 24.29
CA GLU A 160 -40.96 10.39 23.41
C GLU A 160 -41.14 11.59 22.47
N LEU A 161 -41.13 11.31 21.13
CA LEU A 161 -41.38 12.33 20.10
C LEU A 161 -42.86 12.50 19.86
N VAL A 162 -43.65 11.42 19.90
CA VAL A 162 -45.07 11.37 19.64
C VAL A 162 -45.72 10.41 20.61
N GLY A 163 -46.70 10.88 21.39
CA GLY A 163 -47.57 10.07 22.25
C GLY A 163 -48.84 9.65 21.54
N THR A 164 -49.51 8.67 22.14
CA THR A 164 -50.80 8.07 21.72
C THR A 164 -51.43 8.59 20.42
N ASP A 165 -51.58 7.75 19.41
CA ASP A 165 -52.23 7.92 18.11
C ASP A 165 -51.33 7.91 16.87
N ALA A 166 -50.03 7.59 17.04
CA ALA A 166 -49.15 7.87 15.95
C ALA A 166 -48.21 6.76 15.63
N ALA A 167 -48.10 6.03 14.83
CA ALA A 167 -47.19 5.10 14.18
C ALA A 167 -47.70 3.67 14.12
N TRP A 168 -47.73 3.09 12.97
CA TRP A 168 -47.89 1.68 12.82
C TRP A 168 -46.68 1.10 12.05
N GLY A 169 -46.27 -0.11 12.45
CA GLY A 169 -44.99 -0.73 12.15
C GLY A 169 -44.48 -0.82 10.72
N ASP A 170 -45.34 -0.58 9.74
CA ASP A 170 -44.90 -0.59 8.33
C ASP A 170 -44.80 0.81 7.71
N ALA A 171 -44.85 1.85 8.53
CA ALA A 171 -44.95 3.22 8.03
C ALA A 171 -43.62 3.93 7.77
N GLY A 172 -42.48 3.24 8.05
CA GLY A 172 -41.13 3.75 7.83
C GLY A 172 -40.70 4.84 8.81
N ILE A 173 -39.44 4.79 9.23
CA ILE A 173 -38.72 5.89 9.92
C ILE A 173 -37.46 6.11 9.11
N ASP A 174 -37.07 7.37 8.89
CA ASP A 174 -35.79 7.73 8.29
C ASP A 174 -35.25 9.02 8.92
N VAL A 175 -33.93 9.14 9.01
CA VAL A 175 -33.25 10.26 9.67
C VAL A 175 -31.99 10.68 8.91
N ALA A 176 -31.82 12.00 8.77
CA ALA A 176 -30.62 12.57 8.16
C ALA A 176 -30.09 13.77 8.95
N GLU A 177 -28.80 14.02 8.87
CA GLU A 177 -28.09 15.09 9.57
C GLU A 177 -27.66 16.19 8.61
N ALA A 178 -27.96 17.43 8.99
CA ALA A 178 -27.50 18.62 8.29
C ALA A 178 -26.04 18.95 8.65
N PRO A 179 -25.31 19.73 7.82
CA PRO A 179 -23.92 20.12 8.09
C PRO A 179 -23.73 20.90 9.41
N ASP A 180 -24.79 21.50 9.95
CA ASP A 180 -24.77 22.19 11.24
C ASP A 180 -25.06 21.27 12.44
N GLY A 181 -25.20 19.95 12.22
CA GLY A 181 -25.52 18.96 13.24
C GLY A 181 -27.01 18.84 13.57
N THR A 182 -27.91 19.56 12.88
CA THR A 182 -29.35 19.40 13.04
C THR A 182 -29.79 18.07 12.42
N LEU A 183 -30.44 17.19 13.21
CA LEU A 183 -31.08 15.99 12.71
C LEU A 183 -32.53 16.33 12.24
N THR A 184 -32.92 15.71 11.13
CA THR A 184 -34.31 15.68 10.68
C THR A 184 -34.76 14.24 10.62
N ALA A 185 -35.78 13.87 11.39
CA ALA A 185 -36.46 12.59 11.32
C ALA A 185 -37.83 12.74 10.66
N ALA A 186 -38.24 11.77 9.84
CA ALA A 186 -39.58 11.66 9.32
C ALA A 186 -40.11 10.25 9.52
N TRP A 187 -41.40 10.11 9.70
CA TRP A 187 -42.05 8.82 9.94
C TRP A 187 -43.51 8.85 9.45
N GLY A 188 -44.00 7.67 9.14
CA GLY A 188 -45.40 7.49 8.83
C GLY A 188 -46.23 7.25 10.10
N THR A 189 -47.46 7.74 10.12
CA THR A 189 -48.43 7.51 11.21
C THR A 189 -49.70 6.95 10.67
N ARG A 190 -50.49 6.29 11.51
CA ARG A 190 -51.84 5.86 11.18
C ARG A 190 -52.84 6.50 12.15
N THR A 191 -53.88 7.14 11.62
CA THR A 191 -54.90 7.71 12.45
C THR A 191 -55.74 6.64 13.16
N ASN A 192 -56.20 6.93 14.39
CA ASN A 192 -57.04 6.02 15.19
C ASN A 192 -58.33 5.55 14.53
N SER A 193 -58.84 6.28 13.56
CA SER A 193 -60.02 5.87 12.76
C SER A 193 -59.72 4.73 11.80
N GLY A 194 -58.44 4.34 11.69
CA GLY A 194 -58.03 3.15 10.90
C GLY A 194 -58.00 3.35 9.39
N ALA A 195 -58.21 4.56 8.90
CA ALA A 195 -58.46 4.78 7.48
C ALA A 195 -57.33 5.49 6.75
N THR A 196 -56.44 6.24 7.43
CA THR A 196 -55.51 7.11 6.72
C THR A 196 -54.12 7.11 7.38
N ASN A 197 -53.08 7.00 6.57
CA ASN A 197 -51.67 7.18 6.99
C ASN A 197 -51.20 8.57 6.60
N GLU A 198 -50.43 9.19 7.47
CA GLU A 198 -49.86 10.53 7.29
C GLU A 198 -48.37 10.52 7.59
N VAL A 199 -47.62 11.44 6.97
CA VAL A 199 -46.17 11.59 7.21
C VAL A 199 -45.92 12.84 8.05
N TYR A 200 -45.17 12.64 9.13
CA TYR A 200 -44.73 13.68 10.05
C TYR A 200 -43.22 13.83 9.99
N ALA A 201 -42.71 14.98 10.37
CA ALA A 201 -41.30 15.26 10.56
C ALA A 201 -41.05 16.07 11.83
N ALA A 202 -39.90 15.84 12.46
CA ALA A 202 -39.37 16.64 13.55
C ALA A 202 -37.90 16.87 13.38
N THR A 203 -37.39 17.91 14.03
CA THR A 203 -35.94 18.22 14.02
C THR A 203 -35.38 18.25 15.42
N ARG A 204 -34.12 17.82 15.55
CA ARG A 204 -33.35 17.90 16.78
C ARG A 204 -32.19 18.84 16.56
N GLY A 205 -32.19 19.97 17.27
CA GLY A 205 -31.10 20.93 17.24
C GLY A 205 -29.86 20.50 18.04
N GLY A 206 -28.82 21.30 17.98
CA GLY A 206 -27.56 21.07 18.73
C GLY A 206 -27.71 21.11 20.25
N ASP A 207 -28.86 21.60 20.80
CA ASP A 207 -29.21 21.51 22.21
C ASP A 207 -29.75 20.12 22.63
N GLY A 208 -29.90 19.22 21.67
CA GLY A 208 -30.37 17.84 21.90
C GLY A 208 -31.87 17.69 22.02
N THR A 209 -32.64 18.77 21.84
CA THR A 209 -34.11 18.73 21.97
C THR A 209 -34.81 18.56 20.62
N TRP A 210 -35.85 17.73 20.60
CA TRP A 210 -36.71 17.56 19.43
C TRP A 210 -37.75 18.67 19.34
N SER A 211 -37.99 19.18 18.15
CA SER A 211 -39.10 20.05 17.86
C SER A 211 -40.43 19.33 18.01
N VAL A 212 -41.53 20.09 18.14
CA VAL A 212 -42.87 19.52 18.00
C VAL A 212 -43.01 18.95 16.59
N PRO A 213 -43.49 17.68 16.43
CA PRO A 213 -43.75 17.08 15.13
C PRO A 213 -44.73 17.89 14.27
N VAL A 214 -44.42 17.99 12.98
CA VAL A 214 -45.26 18.68 12.01
C VAL A 214 -45.69 17.69 10.93
N GLN A 215 -47.00 17.63 10.63
CA GLN A 215 -47.49 16.89 9.46
C GLN A 215 -46.96 17.53 8.19
N VAL A 216 -46.22 16.76 7.37
CA VAL A 216 -45.64 17.26 6.11
C VAL A 216 -46.36 16.70 4.87
N SER A 217 -47.15 15.64 5.03
CA SER A 217 -48.06 15.16 3.98
C SER A 217 -49.31 16.02 3.88
N THR A 218 -50.00 15.92 2.73
CA THR A 218 -51.34 16.50 2.59
C THR A 218 -52.28 15.75 3.52
N ALA A 219 -53.18 16.47 4.21
CA ALA A 219 -54.19 15.83 5.04
C ALA A 219 -55.01 14.83 4.22
N ALA A 220 -55.09 13.62 4.73
CA ALA A 220 -55.78 12.54 4.04
C ALA A 220 -57.28 12.68 4.12
N THR A 221 -57.99 12.32 3.06
CA THR A 221 -59.46 12.22 3.02
C THR A 221 -59.86 10.79 3.41
N GLU A 222 -60.74 10.65 4.35
CA GLU A 222 -61.18 9.36 4.92
C GLU A 222 -61.51 8.35 3.83
N GLY A 223 -60.77 7.19 3.86
CA GLY A 223 -61.06 6.02 3.02
C GLY A 223 -60.40 5.97 1.64
N ALA A 224 -59.67 7.01 1.17
CA ALA A 224 -59.16 7.03 -0.18
C ALA A 224 -57.66 7.44 -0.26
N ASP A 225 -57.17 8.26 0.66
CA ASP A 225 -55.84 8.87 0.55
C ASP A 225 -54.94 8.45 1.72
N SER A 226 -53.70 8.14 1.45
CA SER A 226 -52.72 7.81 2.48
C SER A 226 -51.32 8.24 2.09
N ALA A 227 -50.51 8.66 3.06
CA ALA A 227 -49.08 8.97 2.90
C ALA A 227 -48.23 8.07 3.82
N SER A 228 -47.14 7.49 3.28
CA SER A 228 -46.32 6.53 4.05
C SER A 228 -44.90 6.49 3.51
N ASN A 229 -44.03 5.77 4.21
CA ASN A 229 -42.69 5.40 3.83
C ASN A 229 -41.86 6.62 3.39
N PRO A 230 -41.58 7.56 4.31
CA PRO A 230 -40.74 8.70 4.02
C PRO A 230 -39.30 8.32 3.91
N SER A 231 -38.57 8.94 2.97
CA SER A 231 -37.13 8.99 2.95
C SER A 231 -36.64 10.43 3.12
N VAL A 232 -35.64 10.63 3.98
CA VAL A 232 -35.13 11.95 4.36
C VAL A 232 -33.70 12.11 3.83
N VAL A 233 -33.48 13.19 3.10
CA VAL A 233 -32.12 13.57 2.67
C VAL A 233 -31.86 15.03 3.01
N ILE A 234 -30.61 15.34 3.28
CA ILE A 234 -30.11 16.69 3.43
C ILE A 234 -29.20 17.02 2.26
N THR A 235 -29.51 18.08 1.54
CA THR A 235 -28.65 18.61 0.49
C THR A 235 -27.45 19.38 1.07
N SER A 236 -26.42 19.61 0.28
CA SER A 236 -25.18 20.26 0.72
C SER A 236 -25.36 21.68 1.29
N ASP A 237 -26.42 22.36 0.90
CA ASP A 237 -26.81 23.68 1.45
C ASP A 237 -27.60 23.60 2.79
N GLY A 238 -27.80 22.39 3.31
CA GLY A 238 -28.50 22.11 4.55
C GLY A 238 -30.02 22.06 4.40
N THR A 239 -30.57 22.06 3.17
CA THR A 239 -31.99 21.89 2.92
C THR A 239 -32.39 20.44 3.21
N ALA A 240 -33.36 20.24 4.12
CA ALA A 240 -34.00 18.96 4.35
C ALA A 240 -35.09 18.70 3.28
N VAL A 241 -35.05 17.51 2.68
CA VAL A 241 -36.07 17.06 1.73
C VAL A 241 -36.63 15.73 2.20
N VAL A 242 -37.94 15.64 2.34
CA VAL A 242 -38.68 14.40 2.66
C VAL A 242 -39.43 13.97 1.42
N VAL A 243 -39.09 12.81 0.90
CA VAL A 243 -39.80 12.17 -0.21
C VAL A 243 -40.65 11.05 0.38
N TYR A 244 -41.88 10.95 0.00
CA TYR A 244 -42.80 9.97 0.54
C TYR A 244 -43.80 9.47 -0.49
N ARG A 245 -44.33 8.28 -0.28
CA ARG A 245 -45.40 7.69 -1.07
C ARG A 245 -46.71 8.32 -0.72
N GLN A 246 -47.46 8.77 -1.74
CA GLN A 246 -48.81 9.28 -1.63
C GLN A 246 -49.77 8.46 -2.47
N ARG A 247 -50.79 7.88 -1.86
CA ARG A 247 -51.88 7.21 -2.56
C ARG A 247 -53.08 8.14 -2.61
N VAL A 248 -53.72 8.23 -3.77
CA VAL A 248 -54.97 8.97 -4.01
C VAL A 248 -55.90 8.07 -4.79
N GLY A 249 -56.95 7.54 -4.15
CA GLY A 249 -57.83 6.56 -4.75
C GLY A 249 -57.09 5.32 -5.25
N PRO A 250 -57.20 4.92 -6.55
CA PRO A 250 -56.53 3.73 -7.11
C PRO A 250 -55.07 3.99 -7.51
N SER A 251 -54.59 5.22 -7.49
CA SER A 251 -53.28 5.61 -7.99
C SER A 251 -52.34 6.01 -6.87
N ALA A 252 -51.04 5.76 -7.06
CA ALA A 252 -49.98 6.17 -6.17
C ALA A 252 -48.94 7.03 -6.90
N SER A 253 -48.29 7.94 -6.18
CA SER A 253 -47.20 8.78 -6.70
C SER A 253 -46.20 9.09 -5.57
N LEU A 254 -45.02 9.59 -5.90
CA LEU A 254 -44.12 10.19 -4.92
C LEU A 254 -44.36 11.68 -4.82
N ARG A 255 -44.39 12.17 -3.57
CA ARG A 255 -44.42 13.58 -3.21
C ARG A 255 -43.16 13.97 -2.47
N ALA A 256 -42.84 15.22 -2.54
CA ALA A 256 -41.70 15.76 -1.80
C ALA A 256 -42.06 17.09 -1.12
N VAL A 257 -41.53 17.28 0.06
CA VAL A 257 -41.53 18.57 0.78
C VAL A 257 -40.10 18.94 1.10
N SER A 258 -39.82 20.21 1.20
CA SER A 258 -38.48 20.68 1.56
C SER A 258 -38.52 21.78 2.61
N ARG A 259 -37.47 21.86 3.41
CA ARG A 259 -37.28 22.94 4.40
C ARG A 259 -35.83 23.42 4.30
N ALA A 260 -35.66 24.67 3.92
CA ALA A 260 -34.33 25.28 3.83
C ALA A 260 -33.66 25.32 5.21
N ALA A 261 -32.31 25.31 5.23
CA ALA A 261 -31.56 25.43 6.46
C ALA A 261 -32.00 26.65 7.30
N GLY A 262 -32.30 26.41 8.58
CA GLY A 262 -32.79 27.46 9.49
C GLY A 262 -34.19 27.95 9.26
N ALA A 263 -34.95 27.46 8.26
CA ALA A 263 -36.34 27.80 8.06
C ALA A 263 -37.25 27.11 9.11
N ALA A 264 -38.32 27.82 9.55
CA ALA A 264 -39.30 27.27 10.47
C ALA A 264 -40.32 26.38 9.78
N GLU A 265 -40.65 26.65 8.53
CA GLU A 265 -41.77 26.07 7.80
C GLU A 265 -41.30 25.10 6.71
N TRP A 266 -42.08 24.04 6.52
CA TRP A 266 -41.94 23.14 5.37
C TRP A 266 -42.68 23.71 4.15
N SER A 267 -42.16 23.43 2.95
CA SER A 267 -42.86 23.78 1.71
C SER A 267 -44.18 23.01 1.57
N ALA A 268 -45.08 23.50 0.72
CA ALA A 268 -46.20 22.68 0.28
C ALA A 268 -45.72 21.44 -0.49
N PRO A 269 -46.40 20.28 -0.38
CA PRO A 269 -46.05 19.07 -1.12
C PRO A 269 -46.12 19.27 -2.63
N VAL A 270 -45.02 18.90 -3.30
CA VAL A 270 -44.91 18.90 -4.76
C VAL A 270 -44.86 17.49 -5.31
N ALA A 271 -45.32 17.26 -6.54
CA ALA A 271 -45.16 15.96 -7.18
C ALA A 271 -43.70 15.73 -7.56
N ALA A 272 -43.10 14.67 -7.06
CA ALA A 272 -41.76 14.19 -7.47
C ALA A 272 -41.86 13.26 -8.70
N THR A 273 -43.04 12.60 -8.88
CA THR A 273 -43.29 11.70 -10.01
C THR A 273 -44.70 11.88 -10.56
N GLY A 274 -44.96 11.25 -11.74
CA GLY A 274 -46.30 11.00 -12.21
C GLY A 274 -47.07 9.97 -11.37
N SER A 275 -48.29 9.62 -11.81
CA SER A 275 -49.10 8.59 -11.14
C SER A 275 -48.87 7.22 -11.72
N TYR A 276 -48.84 6.22 -10.86
CA TYR A 276 -48.69 4.79 -11.16
C TYR A 276 -49.85 4.00 -10.53
N GLN A 277 -50.03 2.76 -10.92
CA GLN A 277 -50.98 1.89 -10.25
C GLN A 277 -50.49 1.58 -8.81
N SER A 278 -49.19 1.31 -8.65
CA SER A 278 -48.55 1.19 -7.36
C SER A 278 -47.16 1.82 -7.39
N VAL A 279 -46.74 2.32 -6.27
CA VAL A 279 -45.41 2.85 -6.02
C VAL A 279 -44.88 2.14 -4.76
N GLY A 280 -43.71 1.53 -4.83
CA GLY A 280 -42.95 1.01 -3.68
C GLY A 280 -42.36 2.11 -2.84
N ASP A 281 -41.63 1.70 -1.83
CA ASP A 281 -41.00 2.62 -0.88
C ASP A 281 -39.92 3.43 -1.59
N PRO A 282 -39.94 4.76 -1.49
CA PRO A 282 -38.87 5.58 -2.07
C PRO A 282 -37.64 5.58 -1.18
N GLU A 283 -36.49 5.46 -1.82
CA GLU A 283 -35.19 5.70 -1.17
C GLU A 283 -34.46 6.83 -1.90
N ALA A 284 -33.88 7.75 -1.15
CA ALA A 284 -33.26 8.94 -1.70
C ALA A 284 -31.84 9.13 -1.20
N THR A 285 -31.00 9.73 -2.05
CA THR A 285 -29.63 10.14 -1.70
C THR A 285 -29.33 11.50 -2.31
N ALA A 286 -28.41 12.26 -1.72
CA ALA A 286 -28.01 13.58 -2.21
C ALA A 286 -26.51 13.64 -2.49
N SER A 287 -26.13 14.30 -3.58
CA SER A 287 -24.74 14.60 -3.94
C SER A 287 -24.27 15.93 -3.35
N ASP A 288 -22.94 16.12 -3.32
CA ASP A 288 -22.32 17.34 -2.82
C ASP A 288 -22.66 18.60 -3.65
N ASP A 289 -23.09 18.42 -4.90
CA ASP A 289 -23.57 19.51 -5.75
C ASP A 289 -25.02 19.95 -5.47
N GLY A 290 -25.68 19.30 -4.50
CA GLY A 290 -27.06 19.57 -4.12
C GLY A 290 -28.11 18.83 -4.97
N THR A 291 -27.69 17.97 -5.90
CA THR A 291 -28.61 17.12 -6.66
C THR A 291 -29.06 15.96 -5.78
N LEU A 292 -30.37 15.67 -5.81
CA LEU A 292 -30.95 14.52 -5.13
C LEU A 292 -31.34 13.48 -6.17
N THR A 293 -31.10 12.20 -5.87
CA THR A 293 -31.62 11.07 -6.64
C THR A 293 -32.55 10.27 -5.75
N VAL A 294 -33.79 10.05 -6.22
CA VAL A 294 -34.75 9.12 -5.60
C VAL A 294 -34.91 7.89 -6.49
N ALA A 295 -34.96 6.71 -5.88
CA ALA A 295 -35.23 5.44 -6.53
C ALA A 295 -36.49 4.82 -5.93
N TRP A 296 -37.26 4.13 -6.73
CA TRP A 296 -38.50 3.44 -6.30
C TRP A 296 -38.89 2.34 -7.26
N GLN A 297 -39.72 1.42 -6.79
CA GLN A 297 -40.47 0.50 -7.66
C GLN A 297 -41.72 1.19 -8.16
N GLY A 298 -41.97 1.21 -9.45
CA GLY A 298 -43.22 1.63 -10.06
C GLY A 298 -43.89 0.49 -10.79
N THR A 299 -45.22 0.30 -10.59
CA THR A 299 -46.02 -0.70 -11.26
C THR A 299 -46.99 -0.04 -12.24
N ASP A 300 -46.95 -0.48 -13.51
CA ASP A 300 -47.88 -0.01 -14.55
C ASP A 300 -49.27 -0.66 -14.44
N GLU A 301 -50.22 -0.28 -15.34
CA GLU A 301 -51.57 -0.83 -15.40
C GLU A 301 -51.63 -2.32 -15.74
N SER A 302 -50.53 -2.90 -16.21
CA SER A 302 -50.38 -4.33 -16.54
C SER A 302 -49.70 -5.14 -15.41
N GLU A 303 -49.53 -4.51 -14.24
CA GLU A 303 -48.86 -5.06 -13.04
C GLU A 303 -47.34 -5.38 -13.26
N ASN A 304 -46.74 -4.80 -14.31
CA ASN A 304 -45.29 -4.92 -14.52
C ASN A 304 -44.55 -3.93 -13.62
N GLY A 305 -43.70 -4.44 -12.78
CA GLY A 305 -42.84 -3.63 -11.89
C GLY A 305 -41.49 -3.28 -12.55
N SER A 306 -41.07 -2.04 -12.40
CA SER A 306 -39.76 -1.55 -12.84
C SER A 306 -39.09 -0.74 -11.74
N ILE A 307 -37.75 -0.78 -11.69
CA ILE A 307 -36.98 0.21 -10.90
C ILE A 307 -36.87 1.49 -11.72
N LEU A 308 -37.28 2.57 -11.08
CA LEU A 308 -37.28 3.92 -11.65
C LEU A 308 -36.45 4.84 -10.78
N THR A 309 -35.92 5.88 -11.38
CA THR A 309 -35.24 6.98 -10.69
C THR A 309 -35.71 8.32 -11.20
N ALA A 310 -35.68 9.33 -10.35
CA ALA A 310 -35.78 10.72 -10.72
C ALA A 310 -34.77 11.56 -9.95
N THR A 311 -34.34 12.64 -10.57
CA THR A 311 -33.40 13.57 -9.93
C THR A 311 -34.09 14.90 -9.63
N ARG A 312 -33.74 15.50 -8.52
CA ARG A 312 -34.08 16.87 -8.17
C ARG A 312 -32.81 17.70 -8.22
N SER A 313 -32.78 18.69 -9.10
CA SER A 313 -31.67 19.64 -9.16
C SER A 313 -31.65 20.57 -7.95
N ALA A 314 -30.51 21.23 -7.71
CA ALA A 314 -30.32 22.15 -6.59
C ALA A 314 -31.32 23.30 -6.58
N ASP A 315 -31.86 23.69 -7.74
CA ASP A 315 -32.94 24.70 -7.84
C ASP A 315 -34.35 24.19 -7.48
N GLY A 316 -34.44 22.90 -7.14
CA GLY A 316 -35.68 22.25 -6.72
C GLY A 316 -36.52 21.61 -7.83
N THR A 317 -36.03 21.61 -9.07
CA THR A 317 -36.75 21.05 -10.24
C THR A 317 -36.59 19.54 -10.31
N TRP A 318 -37.67 18.79 -10.47
CA TRP A 318 -37.66 17.34 -10.66
C TRP A 318 -37.53 16.96 -12.15
N SER A 319 -36.72 15.98 -12.47
CA SER A 319 -36.65 15.37 -13.80
C SER A 319 -37.85 14.48 -14.09
N ALA A 320 -38.07 14.14 -15.36
CA ALA A 320 -38.92 13.00 -15.69
C ALA A 320 -38.33 11.71 -15.10
N PRO A 321 -39.17 10.74 -14.71
CA PRO A 321 -38.72 9.44 -14.29
C PRO A 321 -37.92 8.72 -15.40
N GLU A 322 -36.82 8.06 -15.00
CA GLU A 322 -35.99 7.22 -15.87
C GLU A 322 -36.11 5.77 -15.44
N THR A 323 -36.31 4.85 -16.39
CA THR A 323 -36.40 3.42 -16.12
C THR A 323 -35.00 2.79 -16.13
N VAL A 324 -34.62 2.12 -15.03
CA VAL A 324 -33.34 1.43 -14.89
C VAL A 324 -33.45 -0.05 -15.31
N THR A 325 -34.59 -0.67 -15.05
CA THR A 325 -34.84 -2.08 -15.41
C THR A 325 -35.87 -2.21 -16.50
N ALA A 326 -35.80 -3.32 -17.27
CA ALA A 326 -36.88 -3.65 -18.24
C ALA A 326 -38.19 -4.01 -17.53
N THR A 327 -39.30 -3.83 -18.25
CA THR A 327 -40.70 -3.79 -17.76
C THR A 327 -41.31 -5.12 -17.32
N ASP A 328 -40.57 -6.20 -17.18
CA ASP A 328 -41.09 -7.55 -16.86
C ASP A 328 -40.60 -8.10 -15.51
N ASN A 329 -40.08 -7.24 -14.66
CA ASN A 329 -39.37 -7.66 -13.46
C ASN A 329 -40.15 -7.30 -12.19
N LEU A 330 -40.32 -8.27 -11.32
CA LEU A 330 -40.71 -8.08 -9.93
C LEU A 330 -39.49 -7.58 -9.14
N ALA A 331 -38.99 -6.39 -9.43
CA ALA A 331 -37.87 -5.77 -8.74
C ALA A 331 -38.39 -4.89 -7.61
N GLU A 332 -37.82 -5.00 -6.41
CA GLU A 332 -38.30 -4.28 -5.22
C GLU A 332 -37.17 -3.64 -4.45
N THR A 333 -37.50 -2.67 -3.61
CA THR A 333 -36.63 -2.00 -2.63
C THR A 333 -35.30 -1.52 -3.20
N PRO A 334 -35.29 -0.61 -4.19
CA PRO A 334 -34.02 -0.09 -4.71
C PRO A 334 -33.35 0.85 -3.70
N GLU A 335 -32.06 0.65 -3.43
CA GLU A 335 -31.23 1.45 -2.55
C GLU A 335 -30.23 2.27 -3.37
N PRO A 336 -30.34 3.60 -3.43
CA PRO A 336 -29.40 4.46 -4.13
C PRO A 336 -28.25 4.87 -3.22
N LEU A 337 -27.02 4.61 -3.67
CA LEU A 337 -25.77 4.93 -2.96
C LEU A 337 -24.95 5.87 -3.84
N ILE A 338 -24.61 7.05 -3.31
CA ILE A 338 -23.85 8.04 -4.07
C ILE A 338 -22.41 8.11 -3.60
N ALA A 339 -21.49 7.99 -4.56
CA ALA A 339 -20.06 8.11 -4.32
C ALA A 339 -19.60 9.59 -4.35
N PRO A 340 -18.45 9.95 -3.76
CA PRO A 340 -17.95 11.34 -3.76
C PRO A 340 -17.66 11.91 -5.16
N ASP A 341 -17.46 11.08 -6.17
CA ASP A 341 -17.32 11.50 -7.57
C ASP A 341 -18.64 11.77 -8.27
N GLY A 342 -19.78 11.51 -7.58
CA GLY A 342 -21.13 11.72 -8.07
C GLY A 342 -21.74 10.49 -8.76
N ASP A 343 -21.01 9.37 -8.87
CA ASP A 343 -21.56 8.10 -9.33
C ASP A 343 -22.69 7.65 -8.40
N VAL A 344 -23.83 7.23 -8.97
CA VAL A 344 -24.97 6.66 -8.23
C VAL A 344 -25.02 5.17 -8.50
N THR A 345 -24.82 4.36 -7.48
CA THR A 345 -25.00 2.91 -7.54
C THR A 345 -26.34 2.52 -6.94
N LEU A 346 -27.17 1.83 -7.71
CA LEU A 346 -28.39 1.19 -7.21
C LEU A 346 -28.11 -0.27 -6.91
N VAL A 347 -28.65 -0.73 -5.79
CA VAL A 347 -28.77 -2.15 -5.44
C VAL A 347 -30.25 -2.47 -5.22
N TRP A 348 -30.72 -3.64 -5.64
CA TRP A 348 -32.10 -4.09 -5.44
C TRP A 348 -32.22 -5.60 -5.51
N VAL A 349 -33.36 -6.15 -5.12
CA VAL A 349 -33.72 -7.56 -5.29
C VAL A 349 -34.66 -7.73 -6.46
N ASP A 350 -34.44 -8.77 -7.25
CA ASP A 350 -35.27 -9.14 -8.39
C ASP A 350 -35.83 -10.53 -8.19
N TYR A 351 -37.18 -10.64 -8.26
CA TYR A 351 -37.94 -11.87 -7.99
C TYR A 351 -38.36 -12.65 -9.25
N THR A 352 -37.95 -12.22 -10.47
CA THR A 352 -38.51 -12.73 -11.72
C THR A 352 -38.22 -14.21 -12.03
N SER A 353 -37.01 -14.69 -11.92
CA SER A 353 -36.72 -16.09 -12.33
C SER A 353 -35.78 -16.84 -11.39
N MET A 354 -34.93 -16.17 -10.69
CA MET A 354 -34.08 -16.65 -9.62
C MET A 354 -33.80 -15.46 -8.74
N PHE A 355 -34.57 -15.28 -7.69
CA PHE A 355 -34.41 -14.23 -6.70
C PHE A 355 -32.93 -13.82 -6.58
N GLY A 356 -32.59 -12.61 -7.03
CA GLY A 356 -31.20 -12.21 -7.18
C GLY A 356 -30.95 -10.77 -6.76
N THR A 357 -29.85 -10.53 -6.03
CA THR A 357 -29.35 -9.18 -5.78
C THR A 357 -28.75 -8.63 -7.07
N ARG A 358 -29.21 -7.49 -7.51
CA ARG A 358 -28.81 -6.81 -8.74
C ARG A 358 -28.30 -5.40 -8.46
N THR A 359 -27.56 -4.87 -9.44
CA THR A 359 -26.99 -3.51 -9.35
C THR A 359 -26.85 -2.90 -10.73
N ALA A 360 -26.96 -1.59 -10.78
CA ALA A 360 -26.53 -0.74 -11.90
C ALA A 360 -25.92 0.55 -11.35
N THR A 361 -25.02 1.16 -12.08
CA THR A 361 -24.38 2.43 -11.70
C THR A 361 -24.64 3.45 -12.79
N ARG A 362 -25.06 4.65 -12.39
CA ARG A 362 -25.09 5.84 -13.26
C ARG A 362 -23.82 6.62 -13.04
N GLU A 363 -23.00 6.70 -14.07
CA GLU A 363 -21.75 7.46 -14.04
C GLU A 363 -22.04 8.96 -14.09
N ALA A 364 -21.46 9.72 -13.18
CA ALA A 364 -21.66 11.16 -13.08
C ALA A 364 -21.25 11.90 -14.36
N ASP A 365 -20.16 11.49 -15.01
CA ASP A 365 -19.62 12.12 -16.21
C ASP A 365 -20.53 11.97 -17.44
N THR A 366 -21.22 10.84 -17.57
CA THR A 366 -22.05 10.52 -18.74
C THR A 366 -23.54 10.66 -18.47
N GLY A 367 -23.96 10.59 -17.22
CA GLY A 367 -25.35 10.54 -16.79
C GLY A 367 -26.08 9.25 -17.19
N ALA A 368 -25.39 8.27 -17.77
CA ALA A 368 -25.98 7.05 -18.29
C ALA A 368 -25.89 5.89 -17.29
N TRP A 369 -26.94 5.07 -17.21
CA TRP A 369 -26.91 3.83 -16.44
C TRP A 369 -26.08 2.76 -17.12
N SER A 370 -25.25 2.04 -16.38
CA SER A 370 -24.59 0.83 -16.82
C SER A 370 -25.61 -0.29 -17.12
N ALA A 371 -25.15 -1.34 -17.82
CA ALA A 371 -25.94 -2.55 -17.90
C ALA A 371 -26.18 -3.14 -16.49
N VAL A 372 -27.37 -3.67 -16.27
CA VAL A 372 -27.72 -4.36 -15.02
C VAL A 372 -26.82 -5.57 -14.78
N ARG A 373 -26.22 -5.67 -13.61
CA ARG A 373 -25.37 -6.78 -13.19
C ARG A 373 -26.03 -7.57 -12.05
N THR A 374 -25.97 -8.88 -12.12
CA THR A 374 -26.37 -9.78 -11.03
C THR A 374 -25.16 -10.03 -10.12
N LEU A 375 -25.32 -9.78 -8.82
CA LEU A 375 -24.29 -10.03 -7.79
C LEU A 375 -24.41 -11.43 -7.20
N SER A 376 -25.65 -11.91 -6.95
CA SER A 376 -25.91 -13.21 -6.35
C SER A 376 -25.69 -14.37 -7.34
N THR A 377 -25.38 -15.55 -6.84
CA THR A 377 -25.11 -16.76 -7.63
C THR A 377 -26.17 -17.85 -7.49
N SER A 378 -27.13 -17.68 -6.56
CA SER A 378 -28.25 -18.60 -6.33
C SER A 378 -29.40 -17.83 -5.67
N TYR A 379 -30.50 -18.57 -5.36
CA TYR A 379 -31.69 -18.02 -4.71
C TYR A 379 -31.33 -17.13 -3.50
N VAL A 380 -31.78 -15.89 -3.51
CA VAL A 380 -31.60 -14.89 -2.47
C VAL A 380 -32.89 -14.81 -1.66
N SER A 381 -32.83 -14.70 -0.34
CA SER A 381 -33.97 -14.26 0.46
C SER A 381 -34.17 -12.75 0.25
N GLU A 382 -35.34 -12.26 0.51
CA GLU A 382 -35.81 -10.86 0.30
C GLU A 382 -34.96 -9.78 1.00
N GLN A 383 -33.84 -10.16 1.61
CA GLN A 383 -33.10 -9.27 2.50
C GLN A 383 -31.67 -9.08 2.00
N TYR A 384 -31.37 -7.85 1.72
CA TYR A 384 -30.03 -7.35 1.47
C TYR A 384 -29.88 -6.01 2.23
N ASP A 385 -28.65 -5.55 2.33
CA ASP A 385 -28.30 -4.24 2.87
C ASP A 385 -27.01 -3.74 2.24
N SER A 386 -26.89 -2.43 2.05
CA SER A 386 -25.72 -1.85 1.41
C SER A 386 -25.30 -0.56 2.10
N ALA A 387 -23.99 -0.35 2.14
CA ALA A 387 -23.42 0.89 2.67
C ALA A 387 -22.28 1.37 1.80
N ILE A 388 -22.09 2.68 1.75
CA ILE A 388 -21.04 3.33 0.99
C ILE A 388 -20.07 4.08 1.90
N GLY A 389 -18.78 3.92 1.68
CA GLY A 389 -17.73 4.65 2.38
C GLY A 389 -17.45 6.02 1.78
N ALA A 390 -16.77 6.87 2.53
CA ALA A 390 -16.30 8.18 2.08
C ALA A 390 -15.30 8.11 0.90
N ASP A 391 -14.73 6.94 0.63
CA ASP A 391 -13.87 6.65 -0.52
C ASP A 391 -14.64 6.19 -1.77
N GLY A 392 -15.98 6.09 -1.69
CA GLY A 392 -16.84 5.59 -2.75
C GLY A 392 -16.92 4.07 -2.84
N THR A 393 -16.30 3.34 -1.91
CA THR A 393 -16.42 1.87 -1.85
C THR A 393 -17.80 1.49 -1.36
N VAL A 394 -18.52 0.65 -2.13
CA VAL A 394 -19.85 0.14 -1.79
C VAL A 394 -19.72 -1.29 -1.27
N HIS A 395 -20.22 -1.55 -0.07
CA HIS A 395 -20.36 -2.88 0.50
C HIS A 395 -21.80 -3.32 0.42
N THR A 396 -22.07 -4.47 -0.17
CA THR A 396 -23.42 -5.05 -0.26
C THR A 396 -23.41 -6.45 0.35
N LEU A 397 -24.35 -6.68 1.24
CA LEU A 397 -24.60 -7.97 1.88
C LEU A 397 -25.95 -8.52 1.44
N TRP A 398 -26.07 -9.83 1.31
CA TRP A 398 -27.37 -10.49 1.09
C TRP A 398 -27.36 -11.91 1.65
N THR A 399 -28.52 -12.40 2.05
CA THR A 399 -28.68 -13.78 2.49
C THR A 399 -28.98 -14.68 1.31
N GLN A 400 -28.23 -15.76 1.15
CA GLN A 400 -28.32 -16.69 0.03
C GLN A 400 -28.44 -18.13 0.51
N SER A 401 -29.23 -18.96 -0.18
CA SER A 401 -29.32 -20.41 0.09
C SER A 401 -28.00 -21.11 -0.24
N SER A 402 -27.55 -22.00 0.64
CA SER A 402 -26.34 -22.80 0.49
C SER A 402 -26.55 -24.19 1.04
N GLY A 403 -26.81 -25.17 0.18
CA GLY A 403 -27.17 -26.53 0.59
C GLY A 403 -28.47 -26.58 1.39
N SER A 404 -28.43 -27.09 2.63
CA SER A 404 -29.58 -27.13 3.53
C SER A 404 -29.72 -25.89 4.42
N GLY A 405 -28.83 -24.91 4.31
CA GLY A 405 -28.80 -23.70 5.15
C GLY A 405 -28.77 -22.42 4.35
N ARG A 406 -28.58 -21.31 5.05
CA ARG A 406 -28.39 -19.99 4.47
C ARG A 406 -27.04 -19.44 4.90
N VAL A 407 -26.46 -18.57 4.07
CA VAL A 407 -25.21 -17.88 4.34
C VAL A 407 -25.36 -16.41 3.99
N LEU A 408 -24.67 -15.54 4.70
CA LEU A 408 -24.54 -14.15 4.32
C LEU A 408 -23.42 -14.02 3.30
N MET A 409 -23.76 -13.52 2.12
CA MET A 409 -22.84 -13.24 1.03
C MET A 409 -22.51 -11.76 1.00
N GLN A 410 -21.37 -11.43 0.38
CA GLN A 410 -20.95 -10.05 0.18
C GLN A 410 -20.32 -9.86 -1.19
N SER A 411 -20.45 -8.65 -1.72
CA SER A 411 -19.64 -8.13 -2.83
C SER A 411 -19.32 -6.66 -2.55
N VAL A 412 -18.18 -6.22 -3.06
CA VAL A 412 -17.71 -4.85 -2.85
C VAL A 412 -17.43 -4.21 -4.20
N ARG A 413 -17.95 -2.98 -4.42
CA ARG A 413 -17.58 -2.15 -5.58
C ARG A 413 -16.49 -1.19 -5.15
N SER A 414 -15.34 -1.25 -5.84
CA SER A 414 -14.22 -0.35 -5.63
C SER A 414 -13.64 0.04 -7.00
N GLU A 415 -13.32 1.31 -7.20
CA GLU A 415 -12.79 1.85 -8.48
C GLU A 415 -13.62 1.43 -9.71
N GLY A 416 -14.94 1.51 -9.59
CA GLY A 416 -15.87 1.19 -10.67
C GLY A 416 -16.12 -0.30 -10.93
N ALA A 417 -15.47 -1.22 -10.20
CA ALA A 417 -15.61 -2.65 -10.39
C ALA A 417 -16.11 -3.37 -9.14
N TRP A 418 -16.95 -4.40 -9.36
CA TRP A 418 -17.43 -5.29 -8.29
C TRP A 418 -16.51 -6.49 -8.12
N THR A 419 -16.21 -6.86 -6.88
CA THR A 419 -15.57 -8.13 -6.54
C THR A 419 -16.46 -9.30 -6.90
N THR A 420 -15.88 -10.49 -7.01
CA THR A 420 -16.67 -11.72 -7.03
C THR A 420 -17.36 -11.92 -5.69
N ALA A 421 -18.65 -12.32 -5.73
CA ALA A 421 -19.40 -12.63 -4.52
C ALA A 421 -18.69 -13.69 -3.66
N ALA A 422 -18.60 -13.44 -2.38
CA ALA A 422 -17.95 -14.31 -1.41
C ALA A 422 -18.79 -14.42 -0.14
N GLN A 423 -18.73 -15.58 0.52
CA GLN A 423 -19.38 -15.74 1.82
C GLN A 423 -18.68 -14.87 2.88
N LEU A 424 -19.47 -14.18 3.69
CA LEU A 424 -18.94 -13.47 4.86
C LEU A 424 -18.42 -14.50 5.88
N PRO A 425 -17.16 -14.37 6.33
CA PRO A 425 -16.57 -15.34 7.26
C PRO A 425 -17.40 -15.50 8.54
N GLY A 426 -17.70 -16.74 8.91
CA GLY A 426 -18.46 -17.05 10.12
C GLY A 426 -19.99 -16.94 9.99
N SER A 427 -20.52 -16.68 8.79
CA SER A 427 -21.96 -16.56 8.54
C SER A 427 -22.64 -17.88 8.11
N ALA A 428 -22.03 -19.02 8.36
CA ALA A 428 -22.68 -20.30 8.13
C ALA A 428 -23.93 -20.44 9.04
N ASN A 429 -25.06 -20.90 8.47
CA ASN A 429 -26.36 -20.96 9.13
C ASN A 429 -26.94 -19.57 9.55
N ALA A 430 -26.58 -18.53 8.83
CA ALA A 430 -27.26 -17.25 8.99
C ALA A 430 -28.72 -17.42 8.54
N PHE A 431 -29.66 -17.23 9.47
CA PHE A 431 -31.08 -17.44 9.17
C PHE A 431 -31.77 -16.20 8.66
N VAL A 432 -31.16 -15.00 8.86
CA VAL A 432 -31.92 -13.78 8.66
C VAL A 432 -31.01 -12.59 8.26
N ARG A 433 -31.46 -11.41 8.48
CA ARG A 433 -30.91 -10.12 8.12
C ARG A 433 -29.43 -9.97 8.47
N GLY A 434 -28.64 -9.54 7.50
CA GLY A 434 -27.36 -8.92 7.78
C GLY A 434 -27.49 -7.43 7.52
N GLN A 435 -26.97 -6.62 8.41
CA GLN A 435 -26.87 -5.18 8.28
C GLN A 435 -25.40 -4.81 8.11
N VAL A 436 -25.12 -3.75 7.30
CA VAL A 436 -23.78 -3.25 7.08
C VAL A 436 -23.71 -1.73 7.19
N SER A 437 -22.67 -1.24 7.81
CA SER A 437 -22.35 0.20 7.82
C SER A 437 -20.87 0.40 7.50
N VAL A 438 -20.55 1.59 6.95
CA VAL A 438 -19.15 1.96 6.65
C VAL A 438 -18.82 3.25 7.37
N GLY A 439 -17.77 3.23 8.17
CA GLY A 439 -17.27 4.41 8.87
C GLY A 439 -16.51 5.37 7.96
N ALA A 440 -16.25 6.57 8.46
CA ALA A 440 -15.47 7.59 7.75
C ALA A 440 -14.01 7.16 7.47
N ASP A 441 -13.50 6.18 8.23
CA ASP A 441 -12.18 5.58 8.04
C ASP A 441 -12.15 4.45 6.98
N GLY A 442 -13.30 4.20 6.32
CA GLY A 442 -13.47 3.12 5.34
C GLY A 442 -13.64 1.73 5.97
N THR A 443 -13.74 1.61 7.31
CA THR A 443 -14.03 0.33 7.97
C THR A 443 -15.50 -0.02 7.79
N ALA A 444 -15.78 -1.14 7.12
CA ALA A 444 -17.13 -1.70 7.10
C ALA A 444 -17.36 -2.57 8.34
N THR A 445 -18.55 -2.47 8.91
CA THR A 445 -19.03 -3.28 10.03
C THR A 445 -20.30 -4.00 9.60
N ALA A 446 -20.34 -5.33 9.75
CA ALA A 446 -21.51 -6.15 9.51
C ALA A 446 -21.99 -6.75 10.82
N VAL A 447 -23.32 -6.78 11.00
CA VAL A 447 -23.99 -7.48 12.12
C VAL A 447 -25.09 -8.34 11.53
N TRP A 448 -25.23 -9.57 12.01
CA TRP A 448 -26.25 -10.48 11.52
C TRP A 448 -26.76 -11.42 12.61
N SER A 449 -27.98 -11.92 12.40
CA SER A 449 -28.56 -12.97 13.21
C SER A 449 -28.24 -14.33 12.60
N GLY A 450 -27.94 -15.32 13.41
CA GLY A 450 -27.63 -16.67 12.97
C GLY A 450 -27.90 -17.70 14.04
N ALA A 451 -28.46 -18.85 13.65
CA ALA A 451 -28.74 -19.99 14.51
C ALA A 451 -27.77 -21.14 14.25
N ALA A 452 -27.43 -21.89 15.26
CA ALA A 452 -26.63 -23.12 15.08
C ALA A 452 -27.39 -24.24 14.37
N SER A 453 -28.73 -24.22 14.43
CA SER A 453 -29.67 -25.13 13.76
C SER A 453 -31.05 -24.46 13.67
N GLU A 454 -31.94 -24.97 12.81
CA GLU A 454 -33.34 -24.47 12.67
C GLU A 454 -34.17 -24.48 13.97
N SER A 455 -33.72 -25.20 14.99
CA SER A 455 -34.39 -25.30 16.29
C SER A 455 -33.66 -24.55 17.40
N SER A 456 -32.55 -23.91 17.13
CA SER A 456 -31.81 -23.11 18.10
C SER A 456 -32.16 -21.63 18.02
N ALA A 457 -32.01 -20.92 19.14
CA ALA A 457 -32.21 -19.48 19.20
C ALA A 457 -31.21 -18.71 18.28
N ASP A 458 -31.66 -17.65 17.66
CA ASP A 458 -30.85 -16.79 16.83
C ASP A 458 -29.92 -15.92 17.71
N ARG A 459 -28.63 -16.00 17.44
CA ARG A 459 -27.61 -15.17 18.09
C ARG A 459 -27.17 -14.05 17.16
N LEU A 460 -26.80 -12.93 17.73
CA LEU A 460 -26.13 -11.90 16.97
C LEU A 460 -24.61 -12.13 16.89
N TYR A 461 -24.11 -11.91 15.69
CA TYR A 461 -22.69 -11.91 15.36
C TYR A 461 -22.32 -10.59 14.72
N GLY A 462 -21.09 -10.16 14.92
CA GLY A 462 -20.53 -9.00 14.27
C GLY A 462 -19.15 -9.27 13.73
N SER A 463 -18.82 -8.59 12.62
CA SER A 463 -17.50 -8.58 12.02
C SER A 463 -17.20 -7.19 11.47
N ARG A 464 -15.94 -6.91 11.23
CA ARG A 464 -15.51 -5.68 10.57
C ARG A 464 -14.44 -5.98 9.53
N THR A 465 -14.29 -5.09 8.57
CA THR A 465 -13.13 -5.13 7.68
C THR A 465 -11.89 -4.60 8.40
N ALA A 466 -10.76 -5.29 8.24
CA ALA A 466 -9.50 -4.86 8.83
C ALA A 466 -8.32 -5.34 7.98
N TRP A 467 -7.44 -4.43 7.63
CA TRP A 467 -6.17 -4.82 7.03
C TRP A 467 -5.27 -5.47 8.08
N PRO A 468 -4.62 -6.60 7.76
CA PRO A 468 -3.59 -7.16 8.63
C PRO A 468 -2.41 -6.19 8.73
N ALA A 469 -1.55 -6.39 9.72
CA ALA A 469 -0.32 -5.62 9.84
C ALA A 469 0.49 -5.67 8.53
N LEU A 470 1.06 -4.54 8.14
CA LEU A 470 1.81 -4.43 6.89
C LEU A 470 3.03 -5.36 6.89
N ALA A 471 3.02 -6.33 6.00
CA ALA A 471 4.04 -7.35 5.85
C ALA A 471 4.17 -7.81 4.38
N VAL A 472 5.24 -8.49 4.04
CA VAL A 472 5.37 -9.22 2.77
C VAL A 472 4.68 -10.57 2.92
N SER A 473 3.67 -10.82 2.10
CA SER A 473 2.95 -12.10 2.02
C SER A 473 3.50 -13.03 0.93
N GLY A 474 4.20 -12.48 -0.07
CA GLY A 474 4.82 -13.25 -1.15
C GLY A 474 5.90 -12.42 -1.86
N SER A 475 6.85 -13.09 -2.49
CA SER A 475 7.88 -12.37 -3.26
C SER A 475 8.48 -13.21 -4.38
N THR A 476 8.88 -12.52 -5.45
CA THR A 476 9.77 -13.07 -6.49
C THR A 476 10.91 -12.09 -6.67
N VAL A 477 12.09 -12.44 -6.12
CA VAL A 477 13.26 -11.58 -6.11
C VAL A 477 14.41 -12.27 -6.82
N PRO A 478 14.82 -11.83 -8.03
CA PRO A 478 15.97 -12.40 -8.71
C PRO A 478 17.24 -12.24 -7.87
N SER A 479 18.02 -13.30 -7.74
CA SER A 479 19.29 -13.29 -6.99
C SER A 479 20.44 -12.62 -7.76
N THR A 480 20.27 -12.35 -9.06
CA THR A 480 21.31 -11.77 -9.92
C THR A 480 20.78 -10.61 -10.75
N ALA A 481 21.66 -9.64 -11.00
CA ALA A 481 21.47 -8.55 -11.95
C ALA A 481 22.61 -8.60 -12.99
N ALA A 482 22.29 -9.02 -14.22
CA ALA A 482 23.26 -9.14 -15.30
C ALA A 482 23.32 -7.84 -16.12
N LEU A 483 24.47 -7.16 -16.11
CA LEU A 483 24.66 -5.84 -16.74
C LEU A 483 25.40 -5.91 -18.08
N LYS A 484 25.79 -7.08 -18.55
CA LYS A 484 26.48 -7.24 -19.85
C LYS A 484 25.46 -6.95 -20.97
N GLY A 485 25.82 -5.98 -21.80
CA GLY A 485 24.95 -5.59 -22.93
C GLY A 485 23.76 -4.71 -22.56
N THR A 486 23.63 -4.27 -21.31
CA THR A 486 22.52 -3.38 -20.91
C THR A 486 22.74 -1.94 -21.39
N THR A 487 21.65 -1.30 -21.79
CA THR A 487 21.57 0.13 -22.04
C THR A 487 21.09 0.86 -20.78
N ALA A 488 21.01 2.19 -20.82
CA ALA A 488 20.45 2.98 -19.70
C ALA A 488 18.97 2.69 -19.45
N THR A 489 18.25 2.15 -20.45
CA THR A 489 16.83 1.82 -20.39
C THR A 489 16.55 0.34 -20.16
N SER A 490 17.59 -0.52 -20.14
CA SER A 490 17.41 -1.96 -19.88
C SER A 490 17.08 -2.22 -18.42
N THR A 491 16.14 -3.13 -18.16
CA THR A 491 15.91 -3.66 -16.80
C THR A 491 16.90 -4.81 -16.57
N ALA A 492 17.72 -4.69 -15.54
CA ALA A 492 18.70 -5.71 -15.13
C ALA A 492 18.23 -6.52 -13.92
N TRP A 493 17.34 -5.96 -13.11
CA TRP A 493 16.78 -6.60 -11.93
C TRP A 493 15.34 -6.09 -11.69
N ALA A 494 14.39 -7.02 -11.62
CA ALA A 494 12.97 -6.73 -11.50
C ALA A 494 12.32 -7.59 -10.41
N PRO A 495 12.50 -7.22 -9.14
CA PRO A 495 11.86 -7.92 -8.04
C PRO A 495 10.41 -7.50 -7.91
N THR A 496 9.58 -8.42 -7.40
CA THR A 496 8.20 -8.17 -7.02
C THR A 496 7.93 -8.67 -5.62
N TRP A 497 7.10 -7.95 -4.89
CA TRP A 497 6.62 -8.35 -3.57
C TRP A 497 5.11 -8.20 -3.54
N THR A 498 4.43 -9.15 -2.93
CA THR A 498 3.01 -9.04 -2.57
C THR A 498 2.95 -8.65 -1.11
N LEU A 499 2.19 -7.60 -0.81
CA LEU A 499 2.01 -7.09 0.55
C LEU A 499 0.68 -7.55 1.12
N SER A 500 0.56 -7.55 2.43
CA SER A 500 -0.66 -7.90 3.14
C SER A 500 -1.75 -6.82 3.08
N ARG A 501 -1.38 -5.60 2.66
CA ARG A 501 -2.28 -4.44 2.50
C ARG A 501 -1.68 -3.42 1.52
N PRO A 502 -2.48 -2.51 0.96
CA PRO A 502 -2.00 -1.39 0.16
C PRO A 502 -1.07 -0.44 0.94
N THR A 503 -0.25 0.30 0.24
CA THR A 503 0.71 1.25 0.83
C THR A 503 0.71 2.56 0.04
N SER A 504 0.81 3.69 0.74
CA SER A 504 0.90 5.01 0.10
C SER A 504 2.22 5.23 -0.64
N SER A 505 3.30 4.58 -0.18
CA SER A 505 4.61 4.67 -0.82
C SER A 505 5.50 3.50 -0.47
N TRP A 506 6.45 3.21 -1.34
CA TRP A 506 7.48 2.21 -1.09
C TRP A 506 8.85 2.68 -1.58
N SER A 507 9.90 2.11 -1.01
CA SER A 507 11.27 2.30 -1.45
C SER A 507 12.08 1.01 -1.38
N VAL A 508 12.95 0.79 -2.38
CA VAL A 508 13.98 -0.25 -2.36
C VAL A 508 15.33 0.43 -2.43
N THR A 509 16.07 0.35 -1.33
CA THR A 509 17.44 0.87 -1.28
C THR A 509 18.40 -0.25 -1.55
N ILE A 510 19.27 -0.07 -2.55
CA ILE A 510 20.35 -0.99 -2.90
C ILE A 510 21.66 -0.37 -2.41
N SER A 511 22.44 -1.11 -1.62
CA SER A 511 23.68 -0.65 -1.02
C SER A 511 24.84 -1.57 -1.34
N ASP A 512 26.04 -1.02 -1.40
CA ASP A 512 27.28 -1.79 -1.53
C ASP A 512 27.68 -2.44 -0.19
N ARG A 513 28.79 -3.17 -0.19
CA ARG A 513 29.30 -3.87 0.99
C ARG A 513 29.69 -2.94 2.13
N ALA A 514 30.12 -1.73 1.82
CA ALA A 514 30.42 -0.69 2.81
C ALA A 514 29.16 0.00 3.35
N GLY A 515 27.96 -0.40 2.90
CA GLY A 515 26.68 0.21 3.29
C GLY A 515 26.36 1.51 2.56
N ARG A 516 27.16 1.92 1.57
CA ARG A 516 26.91 3.13 0.78
C ARG A 516 25.78 2.86 -0.21
N THR A 517 24.85 3.80 -0.31
CA THR A 517 23.71 3.67 -1.23
C THR A 517 24.18 3.71 -2.69
N VAL A 518 23.93 2.63 -3.42
CA VAL A 518 24.15 2.51 -4.87
C VAL A 518 22.97 3.11 -5.63
N ARG A 519 21.75 2.75 -5.23
CA ARG A 519 20.51 3.24 -5.83
C ARG A 519 19.34 3.14 -4.85
N THR A 520 18.44 4.10 -4.90
CA THR A 520 17.11 4.00 -4.30
C THR A 520 16.08 4.01 -5.42
N LEU A 521 15.19 3.04 -5.40
CA LEU A 521 14.01 2.95 -6.24
C LEU A 521 12.80 3.31 -5.38
N THR A 522 11.88 4.11 -5.89
CA THR A 522 10.70 4.53 -5.16
C THR A 522 9.47 4.42 -6.05
N GLY A 523 8.32 4.29 -5.44
CA GLY A 523 7.03 4.31 -6.11
C GLY A 523 5.89 4.41 -5.13
N THR A 524 4.71 4.55 -5.67
CA THR A 524 3.43 4.43 -4.99
C THR A 524 2.74 3.18 -5.48
N THR A 525 1.84 2.62 -4.72
CA THR A 525 0.96 1.54 -5.18
C THR A 525 -0.32 1.55 -4.37
N ASP A 526 -1.41 1.51 -5.06
CA ASP A 526 -2.78 1.30 -4.62
C ASP A 526 -3.17 -0.18 -4.63
N THR A 527 -2.29 -1.02 -5.14
CA THR A 527 -2.46 -2.48 -5.19
C THR A 527 -1.64 -3.16 -4.10
N LEU A 528 -1.87 -4.46 -3.90
CA LEU A 528 -1.06 -5.28 -2.99
C LEU A 528 0.32 -5.62 -3.55
N LYS A 529 0.65 -5.22 -4.80
CA LYS A 529 1.86 -5.65 -5.49
C LYS A 529 2.85 -4.50 -5.67
N VAL A 530 4.01 -4.61 -5.07
CA VAL A 530 5.17 -3.75 -5.32
C VAL A 530 6.01 -4.35 -6.42
N THR A 531 6.24 -3.60 -7.49
CA THR A 531 7.13 -3.99 -8.58
C THR A 531 8.21 -2.94 -8.74
N ALA A 532 9.48 -3.34 -8.53
CA ALA A 532 10.61 -2.46 -8.74
C ALA A 532 11.38 -2.87 -10.01
N SER A 533 11.98 -1.89 -10.67
CA SER A 533 12.81 -2.11 -11.84
C SER A 533 14.11 -1.33 -11.72
N TRP A 534 15.23 -2.03 -11.84
CA TRP A 534 16.55 -1.45 -11.77
C TRP A 534 17.38 -1.79 -13.01
N ASN A 535 17.98 -0.80 -13.60
CA ASN A 535 18.83 -0.95 -14.79
C ASN A 535 20.30 -1.27 -14.47
N GLY A 536 20.64 -1.50 -13.22
CA GLY A 536 22.00 -1.79 -12.77
C GLY A 536 22.93 -0.59 -12.70
N ARG A 537 22.36 0.63 -12.66
CA ARG A 537 23.17 1.85 -12.56
C ARG A 537 23.00 2.52 -11.20
N THR A 538 24.07 3.19 -10.78
CA THR A 538 24.08 4.06 -9.60
C THR A 538 23.18 5.29 -9.80
N ALA A 539 23.02 6.08 -8.75
CA ALA A 539 22.30 7.36 -8.85
C ALA A 539 22.96 8.35 -9.82
N SER A 540 24.30 8.30 -9.96
CA SER A 540 25.05 9.12 -10.92
C SER A 540 25.02 8.60 -12.37
N GLY A 541 24.38 7.45 -12.63
CA GLY A 541 24.29 6.84 -13.96
C GLY A 541 25.46 5.92 -14.33
N SER A 542 26.46 5.76 -13.47
CA SER A 542 27.57 4.80 -13.65
C SER A 542 27.05 3.37 -13.46
N TYR A 543 27.79 2.37 -13.93
CA TYR A 543 27.46 0.96 -13.63
C TYR A 543 27.67 0.67 -12.14
N ALA A 544 26.75 -0.08 -11.56
CA ALA A 544 26.92 -0.60 -10.21
C ALA A 544 28.15 -1.54 -10.14
N PRO A 545 28.83 -1.62 -9.01
CA PRO A 545 29.99 -2.49 -8.84
C PRO A 545 29.57 -3.95 -8.99
N ASN A 546 30.51 -4.79 -9.48
CA ASN A 546 30.35 -6.24 -9.50
C ASN A 546 30.27 -6.80 -8.08
N GLY A 547 29.66 -7.98 -7.97
CA GLY A 547 29.53 -8.71 -6.72
C GLY A 547 28.21 -8.50 -6.00
N PRO A 548 28.06 -9.00 -4.75
CA PRO A 548 26.85 -8.91 -3.98
C PRO A 548 26.61 -7.49 -3.47
N LEU A 549 25.39 -7.02 -3.69
CA LEU A 549 24.82 -5.80 -3.11
C LEU A 549 23.67 -6.19 -2.20
N THR A 550 23.44 -5.43 -1.15
CA THR A 550 22.28 -5.60 -0.27
C THR A 550 21.14 -4.74 -0.77
N TRP A 551 19.91 -5.25 -0.62
CA TRP A 551 18.72 -4.44 -0.85
C TRP A 551 17.82 -4.46 0.38
N THR A 552 17.07 -3.37 0.58
CA THR A 552 16.09 -3.23 1.66
C THR A 552 14.82 -2.64 1.11
N LEU A 553 13.71 -3.35 1.26
CA LEU A 553 12.36 -2.86 0.97
C LEU A 553 11.79 -2.19 2.22
N ARG A 554 11.29 -0.97 2.06
CA ARG A 554 10.48 -0.24 3.04
C ARG A 554 9.19 0.21 2.39
N ALA A 555 8.11 0.28 3.16
CA ALA A 555 6.86 0.86 2.69
C ALA A 555 6.17 1.63 3.82
N THR A 556 5.36 2.60 3.43
CA THR A 556 4.55 3.42 4.34
C THR A 556 3.10 2.98 4.21
N GLN A 557 2.51 2.55 5.29
CA GLN A 557 1.08 2.27 5.37
C GLN A 557 0.30 3.56 5.13
N GLU A 558 -0.86 3.46 4.52
CA GLU A 558 -1.77 4.59 4.39
C GLU A 558 -2.10 5.18 5.77
N GLY A 559 -2.10 6.51 5.88
CA GLY A 559 -2.27 7.23 7.15
C GLY A 559 -1.04 7.23 8.08
N ALA A 560 0.01 6.45 7.80
CA ALA A 560 1.23 6.46 8.62
C ALA A 560 2.23 7.53 8.15
N SER A 561 2.96 8.11 9.11
CA SER A 561 3.98 9.14 8.85
C SER A 561 5.37 8.58 8.52
N SER A 562 5.61 7.27 8.71
CA SER A 562 6.94 6.67 8.57
C SER A 562 6.91 5.31 7.87
N ALA A 563 7.93 5.06 7.05
CA ALA A 563 8.13 3.79 6.37
C ALA A 563 8.71 2.73 7.30
N VAL A 564 8.11 1.53 7.30
CA VAL A 564 8.62 0.36 8.01
C VAL A 564 9.45 -0.53 7.09
N LYS A 565 10.47 -1.21 7.65
CA LYS A 565 11.24 -2.20 6.93
C LYS A 565 10.43 -3.49 6.81
N LEU A 566 10.22 -3.96 5.57
CA LEU A 566 9.42 -5.15 5.27
C LEU A 566 10.28 -6.36 4.93
N ALA A 567 11.33 -6.16 4.14
CA ALA A 567 12.21 -7.22 3.69
C ALA A 567 13.62 -6.70 3.39
N SER A 568 14.59 -7.59 3.37
CA SER A 568 15.94 -7.32 2.87
C SER A 568 16.59 -8.60 2.36
N GLY A 569 17.60 -8.46 1.50
CA GLY A 569 18.33 -9.58 0.95
C GLY A 569 19.52 -9.11 0.13
N THR A 570 20.02 -9.97 -0.73
CA THR A 570 21.16 -9.71 -1.60
C THR A 570 20.80 -9.88 -3.08
N VAL A 571 21.46 -9.11 -3.93
CA VAL A 571 21.46 -9.27 -5.39
C VAL A 571 22.90 -9.24 -5.88
N THR A 572 23.32 -10.23 -6.66
CA THR A 572 24.69 -10.28 -7.19
C THR A 572 24.72 -9.60 -8.57
N VAL A 573 25.51 -8.56 -8.69
CA VAL A 573 25.74 -7.86 -9.95
C VAL A 573 26.85 -8.55 -10.72
N THR A 574 26.58 -8.82 -12.00
CA THR A 574 27.55 -9.35 -12.95
C THR A 574 27.67 -8.46 -14.18
N GLY A 575 28.88 -8.26 -14.69
CA GLY A 575 29.15 -7.36 -15.82
C GLY A 575 28.97 -5.88 -15.48
N GLY A 576 29.03 -5.53 -14.21
CA GLY A 576 29.06 -4.17 -13.68
C GLY A 576 30.43 -3.51 -13.72
N ALA A 577 30.63 -2.44 -12.95
CA ALA A 577 31.93 -1.79 -12.83
C ALA A 577 32.95 -2.72 -12.14
N ALA A 578 34.20 -2.70 -12.58
CA ALA A 578 35.27 -3.44 -11.94
C ALA A 578 35.46 -2.97 -10.48
N VAL A 579 35.49 -3.90 -9.55
CA VAL A 579 35.91 -3.63 -8.18
C VAL A 579 37.44 -3.70 -8.13
N PHE A 580 38.06 -2.80 -7.38
CA PHE A 580 39.51 -2.71 -7.30
C PHE A 580 40.11 -4.03 -6.89
N ARG A 581 41.04 -4.57 -7.72
CA ARG A 581 41.73 -5.86 -7.56
C ARG A 581 40.86 -7.13 -7.68
N ASP A 582 39.58 -7.03 -8.02
CA ASP A 582 38.79 -8.20 -8.38
C ASP A 582 39.07 -8.59 -9.85
N PHE A 583 39.91 -9.61 -10.08
CA PHE A 583 40.18 -10.15 -11.40
C PHE A 583 39.25 -11.31 -11.78
N GLY A 584 38.46 -11.80 -10.82
CA GLY A 584 37.50 -12.88 -11.00
C GLY A 584 37.50 -13.87 -9.86
N GLY A 585 36.49 -14.72 -9.77
CA GLY A 585 36.37 -15.76 -8.75
C GLY A 585 36.54 -17.16 -9.30
N ALA A 586 36.19 -18.15 -8.51
CA ALA A 586 36.29 -19.58 -8.89
C ALA A 586 35.48 -19.95 -10.14
N SER A 587 34.45 -19.16 -10.46
CA SER A 587 33.59 -19.27 -11.66
C SER A 587 34.10 -18.45 -12.87
N ALA A 588 35.35 -17.94 -12.81
CA ALA A 588 35.94 -17.05 -13.81
C ALA A 588 35.16 -15.76 -14.07
N THR A 589 34.33 -15.32 -13.12
CA THR A 589 33.59 -14.06 -13.15
C THR A 589 33.98 -13.19 -11.98
N PRO A 590 34.02 -11.86 -12.10
CA PRO A 590 34.19 -10.96 -10.98
C PRO A 590 33.15 -11.24 -9.91
N ASP A 591 33.58 -11.36 -8.67
CA ASP A 591 32.75 -11.65 -7.52
C ASP A 591 32.76 -10.52 -6.47
N GLY A 592 33.54 -9.45 -6.78
CA GLY A 592 33.73 -8.29 -5.95
C GLY A 592 34.77 -8.47 -4.85
N THR A 593 35.42 -9.64 -4.74
CA THR A 593 36.43 -9.93 -3.74
C THR A 593 37.83 -9.58 -4.27
N GLY A 594 38.67 -9.04 -3.45
CA GLY A 594 40.03 -8.66 -3.83
C GLY A 594 40.96 -9.87 -4.07
N ASP A 595 41.76 -9.78 -5.12
CA ASP A 595 42.67 -10.84 -5.57
C ASP A 595 44.14 -10.42 -5.46
N LEU A 596 45.02 -11.41 -5.44
CA LEU A 596 46.44 -11.19 -5.40
C LEU A 596 47.15 -11.73 -6.69
N LEU A 597 47.94 -10.90 -7.33
CA LEU A 597 48.76 -11.33 -8.47
C LEU A 597 50.14 -11.81 -7.97
N THR A 598 50.60 -12.98 -8.43
CA THR A 598 51.90 -13.56 -8.07
C THR A 598 52.68 -13.94 -9.33
N LEU A 599 54.04 -13.77 -9.28
CA LEU A 599 54.93 -14.26 -10.31
C LEU A 599 55.82 -15.35 -9.68
N ASN A 600 55.83 -16.54 -10.26
CA ASN A 600 56.69 -17.61 -9.77
C ASN A 600 58.08 -17.67 -10.51
N SER A 601 58.94 -18.56 -10.05
CA SER A 601 60.27 -18.74 -10.63
C SER A 601 60.34 -19.34 -12.04
N SER A 602 59.20 -19.95 -12.52
CA SER A 602 59.06 -20.47 -13.86
C SER A 602 58.43 -19.47 -14.85
N GLY A 603 58.21 -18.23 -14.42
CA GLY A 603 57.61 -17.21 -15.29
C GLY A 603 56.10 -17.34 -15.51
N ALA A 604 55.38 -17.83 -14.51
CA ALA A 604 53.91 -17.78 -14.52
C ALA A 604 53.40 -16.64 -13.67
N LEU A 605 52.58 -15.72 -14.26
CA LEU A 605 51.78 -14.76 -13.57
C LEU A 605 50.44 -15.42 -13.24
N THR A 606 50.09 -15.42 -11.94
CA THR A 606 48.91 -16.10 -11.43
C THR A 606 48.07 -15.18 -10.59
N PHE A 607 46.79 -15.02 -10.94
CA PHE A 607 45.81 -14.46 -10.04
C PHE A 607 45.41 -15.51 -9.02
N GLN A 608 45.63 -15.23 -7.76
CA GLN A 608 45.18 -16.01 -6.62
C GLN A 608 43.86 -15.40 -6.20
N PHE A 609 42.73 -16.09 -6.42
CA PHE A 609 41.38 -15.54 -6.15
C PHE A 609 41.09 -15.49 -4.67
N GLY A 610 40.59 -14.38 -4.23
CA GLY A 610 40.11 -14.18 -2.87
C GLY A 610 38.92 -15.07 -2.53
N LYS A 611 38.82 -15.47 -1.29
CA LYS A 611 37.69 -16.22 -0.74
C LYS A 611 37.08 -15.45 0.41
N ALA A 612 36.03 -14.71 0.13
CA ALA A 612 35.32 -13.82 1.07
C ALA A 612 35.01 -14.48 2.43
N SER A 613 34.44 -15.69 2.43
CA SER A 613 33.99 -16.40 3.64
C SER A 613 35.09 -16.69 4.66
N THR A 614 36.37 -16.70 4.24
CA THR A 614 37.53 -16.98 5.11
C THR A 614 38.56 -15.86 5.07
N GLY A 615 38.47 -14.92 4.12
CA GLY A 615 39.52 -13.93 3.88
C GLY A 615 40.89 -14.54 3.54
N THR A 616 40.87 -15.60 2.75
CA THR A 616 42.05 -16.35 2.26
C THR A 616 42.02 -16.42 0.75
N PHE A 617 42.86 -17.23 0.12
CA PHE A 617 42.80 -17.47 -1.31
C PHE A 617 42.27 -18.87 -1.63
N SER A 618 41.42 -18.99 -2.66
CA SER A 618 40.86 -20.26 -3.11
C SER A 618 40.57 -20.20 -4.60
N GLY A 619 41.26 -21.04 -5.36
CA GLY A 619 41.22 -20.96 -6.83
C GLY A 619 42.30 -20.03 -7.38
N LYS A 620 42.66 -20.25 -8.64
CA LYS A 620 43.67 -19.43 -9.33
C LYS A 620 43.56 -19.60 -10.83
N VAL A 621 44.01 -18.59 -11.57
CA VAL A 621 44.27 -18.70 -13.02
C VAL A 621 45.67 -18.22 -13.33
N SER A 622 46.42 -18.96 -14.17
CA SER A 622 47.83 -18.75 -14.44
C SER A 622 48.10 -18.55 -15.92
N GLY A 623 48.91 -17.55 -16.26
CA GLY A 623 49.49 -17.33 -17.59
C GLY A 623 51.00 -17.47 -17.57
N SER A 624 51.52 -18.39 -18.33
CA SER A 624 52.96 -18.66 -18.43
C SER A 624 53.65 -17.85 -19.52
N GLY A 625 54.99 -17.99 -19.63
CA GLY A 625 55.82 -17.37 -20.68
C GLY A 625 56.39 -16.01 -20.32
N TRP A 626 56.26 -15.57 -19.06
CA TRP A 626 56.86 -14.31 -18.62
C TRP A 626 58.31 -14.45 -18.24
N ALA A 627 59.12 -13.45 -18.58
CA ALA A 627 60.44 -13.32 -17.99
C ALA A 627 60.30 -13.01 -16.49
N THR A 628 61.10 -13.68 -15.64
CA THR A 628 61.04 -13.50 -14.19
C THR A 628 61.51 -12.10 -13.71
N SER A 629 62.10 -11.30 -14.64
CA SER A 629 62.53 -9.91 -14.43
C SER A 629 61.41 -8.88 -14.64
N VAL A 630 60.22 -9.27 -15.11
CA VAL A 630 59.13 -8.34 -15.29
C VAL A 630 58.58 -7.85 -13.94
N LYS A 631 58.10 -6.63 -13.93
CA LYS A 631 57.37 -6.10 -12.79
C LYS A 631 55.91 -5.90 -13.20
N ALA A 632 55.03 -6.71 -12.65
CA ALA A 632 53.60 -6.63 -12.87
C ALA A 632 52.95 -5.75 -11.80
N VAL A 633 51.97 -4.94 -12.16
CA VAL A 633 51.23 -4.03 -11.28
C VAL A 633 49.75 -4.10 -11.65
N PRO A 634 48.92 -4.69 -10.79
CA PRO A 634 47.47 -4.55 -10.89
C PRO A 634 47.08 -3.08 -10.80
N ILE A 635 46.39 -2.54 -11.81
CA ILE A 635 46.12 -1.11 -11.85
C ILE A 635 44.63 -0.78 -11.62
N GLY A 636 43.73 -1.68 -11.87
CA GLY A 636 42.31 -1.45 -11.97
C GLY A 636 41.86 -1.46 -13.43
N ASP A 637 40.62 -1.14 -13.71
CA ASP A 637 40.09 -1.02 -15.06
C ASP A 637 40.51 0.31 -15.69
N LEU A 638 41.69 0.35 -16.28
CA LEU A 638 42.19 1.50 -17.04
C LEU A 638 41.67 1.48 -18.47
N SER A 639 41.36 0.33 -19.01
CA SER A 639 40.91 0.19 -20.39
C SER A 639 39.43 0.53 -20.60
N GLY A 640 38.63 0.53 -19.56
CA GLY A 640 37.20 0.81 -19.57
C GLY A 640 36.35 -0.39 -20.03
N ASP A 641 36.90 -1.61 -20.03
CA ASP A 641 36.19 -2.83 -20.43
C ASP A 641 35.45 -3.52 -19.25
N ARG A 642 35.51 -2.92 -18.07
CA ARG A 642 34.91 -3.37 -16.79
C ARG A 642 35.60 -4.59 -16.18
N CYS A 643 36.81 -4.91 -16.63
CA CYS A 643 37.67 -5.88 -16.03
C CYS A 643 38.97 -5.21 -15.59
N ASN A 644 39.55 -5.64 -14.49
CA ASN A 644 40.82 -5.07 -14.04
C ASN A 644 41.98 -5.42 -14.99
N ASP A 645 42.85 -4.46 -15.23
CA ASP A 645 44.02 -4.53 -16.11
C ASP A 645 45.30 -4.72 -15.33
N VAL A 646 46.36 -5.15 -16.04
CA VAL A 646 47.70 -5.33 -15.48
C VAL A 646 48.76 -4.53 -16.27
N LEU A 647 49.46 -3.66 -15.59
CA LEU A 647 50.65 -3.04 -16.13
C LEU A 647 51.84 -4.01 -15.99
N VAL A 648 52.61 -4.18 -17.05
CA VAL A 648 53.84 -4.96 -17.00
C VAL A 648 55.01 -4.12 -17.53
N ARG A 649 55.98 -3.88 -16.66
CA ARG A 649 57.23 -3.24 -17.00
C ARG A 649 58.30 -4.33 -17.33
N TYR A 650 58.88 -4.20 -18.47
CA TYR A 650 59.93 -5.06 -18.94
C TYR A 650 61.36 -4.54 -18.51
N SER A 651 62.38 -5.43 -18.55
CA SER A 651 63.78 -5.07 -18.34
C SER A 651 64.33 -4.07 -19.37
N SER A 652 63.74 -4.06 -20.56
CA SER A 652 64.03 -3.04 -21.61
C SER A 652 63.56 -1.62 -21.23
N GLY A 653 62.75 -1.49 -20.20
CA GLY A 653 62.12 -0.23 -19.81
C GLY A 653 60.80 0.02 -20.53
N ALA A 654 60.28 -0.89 -21.32
CA ALA A 654 58.97 -0.80 -21.88
C ALA A 654 57.90 -1.02 -20.78
N LEU A 655 56.82 -0.22 -20.87
CA LEU A 655 55.60 -0.39 -20.03
C LEU A 655 54.42 -0.69 -20.94
N ARG A 656 53.71 -1.77 -20.65
CA ARG A 656 52.53 -2.21 -21.40
C ARG A 656 51.33 -2.41 -20.45
N LEU A 657 50.17 -2.01 -20.89
CA LEU A 657 48.87 -2.30 -20.25
C LEU A 657 48.26 -3.54 -20.88
N TYR A 658 48.16 -4.60 -20.16
CA TYR A 658 47.53 -5.85 -20.57
C TYR A 658 46.06 -5.90 -20.14
N LYS A 659 45.21 -6.37 -21.05
CA LYS A 659 43.74 -6.44 -20.89
C LYS A 659 43.32 -7.92 -20.91
N PRO A 660 43.45 -8.65 -19.80
CA PRO A 660 43.16 -10.07 -19.79
C PRO A 660 41.68 -10.40 -19.97
N GLY A 661 40.78 -9.43 -19.66
CA GLY A 661 39.35 -9.66 -19.45
C GLY A 661 39.09 -10.35 -18.12
N CYS A 662 37.85 -10.30 -17.66
CA CYS A 662 37.46 -10.80 -16.35
C CYS A 662 37.67 -12.32 -16.25
N GLY A 663 38.30 -12.79 -15.17
CA GLY A 663 38.52 -14.20 -14.87
C GLY A 663 39.50 -14.92 -15.76
N LYS A 664 40.27 -14.25 -16.60
CA LYS A 664 41.19 -14.88 -17.56
C LYS A 664 42.62 -14.66 -17.20
N ALA A 665 43.46 -15.63 -17.60
CA ALA A 665 44.92 -15.56 -17.43
C ALA A 665 45.53 -14.40 -18.23
N VAL A 666 46.52 -13.76 -17.66
CA VAL A 666 47.36 -12.80 -18.36
C VAL A 666 48.65 -13.49 -18.86
N THR A 667 48.87 -13.45 -20.18
CA THR A 667 50.06 -14.04 -20.87
C THR A 667 50.76 -12.97 -21.70
N PRO A 668 52.01 -13.19 -22.16
CA PRO A 668 52.68 -12.25 -23.06
C PRO A 668 51.92 -11.99 -24.39
N SER A 669 51.02 -12.91 -24.79
CA SER A 669 50.19 -12.81 -26.00
C SER A 669 48.80 -12.17 -25.72
N THR A 670 48.47 -11.91 -24.43
CA THR A 670 47.26 -11.18 -24.11
C THR A 670 47.25 -9.80 -24.75
N SER A 671 46.09 -9.32 -25.24
CA SER A 671 45.97 -8.00 -25.84
C SER A 671 46.51 -6.92 -24.91
N TYR A 672 47.30 -6.00 -25.45
CA TYR A 672 47.93 -4.95 -24.68
C TYR A 672 47.98 -3.60 -25.45
N THR A 673 48.17 -2.55 -24.70
CA THR A 673 48.50 -1.20 -25.21
C THR A 673 49.89 -0.82 -24.69
N THR A 674 50.79 -0.38 -25.57
CA THR A 674 52.10 0.15 -25.16
C THR A 674 51.93 1.55 -24.63
N LEU A 675 52.23 1.78 -23.34
CA LEU A 675 52.19 3.07 -22.67
C LEU A 675 53.51 3.82 -22.72
N GLY A 676 54.60 3.10 -22.83
CA GLY A 676 55.96 3.64 -23.03
C GLY A 676 56.87 2.61 -23.63
N ALA A 677 57.61 2.98 -24.65
CA ALA A 677 58.56 2.07 -25.34
C ALA A 677 59.82 1.79 -24.52
N SER A 678 60.23 2.75 -23.67
CA SER A 678 61.44 2.66 -22.84
C SER A 678 61.38 3.65 -21.65
N GLY A 679 62.42 3.65 -20.81
CA GLY A 679 62.63 4.66 -19.75
C GLY A 679 61.95 4.30 -18.41
N TRP A 680 61.10 3.29 -18.30
CA TRP A 680 60.40 2.97 -17.06
C TRP A 680 61.24 2.21 -16.03
N THR A 681 62.47 1.78 -16.39
CA THR A 681 63.45 1.23 -15.43
C THR A 681 64.00 2.27 -14.44
N GLN A 682 63.83 3.55 -14.72
CA GLN A 682 64.13 4.62 -13.77
C GLN A 682 63.33 4.58 -12.46
N TYR A 683 62.21 3.85 -12.45
CA TYR A 683 61.34 3.74 -11.28
C TYR A 683 61.56 2.43 -10.53
N ASP A 684 61.92 2.52 -9.25
CA ASP A 684 62.01 1.37 -8.34
C ASP A 684 60.67 0.97 -7.71
N VAL A 685 59.76 1.93 -7.54
CA VAL A 685 58.38 1.68 -7.10
C VAL A 685 57.42 2.03 -8.24
N LEU A 686 56.54 1.08 -8.53
CA LEU A 686 55.31 1.25 -9.34
C LEU A 686 54.19 0.59 -8.57
N THR A 687 53.15 1.35 -8.25
CA THR A 687 51.96 0.87 -7.51
C THR A 687 50.73 1.66 -7.87
N SER A 688 49.56 1.06 -7.84
CA SER A 688 48.28 1.75 -8.01
C SER A 688 47.49 1.77 -6.69
N PRO A 689 47.10 2.93 -6.20
CA PRO A 689 46.18 3.03 -5.09
C PRO A 689 44.68 3.02 -5.51
N GLY A 690 44.40 2.87 -6.80
CA GLY A 690 43.09 3.14 -7.39
C GLY A 690 43.01 4.57 -7.91
N ASP A 691 41.81 5.15 -7.88
CA ASP A 691 41.58 6.55 -8.27
C ASP A 691 41.98 7.50 -7.15
N VAL A 692 43.04 8.28 -7.37
CA VAL A 692 43.49 9.37 -6.47
C VAL A 692 43.06 10.72 -7.01
N SER A 693 42.81 10.79 -8.32
CA SER A 693 42.46 12.04 -9.00
C SER A 693 40.97 12.37 -8.94
N GLY A 694 40.12 11.45 -8.53
CA GLY A 694 38.66 11.63 -8.40
C GLY A 694 37.91 11.62 -9.73
N ASP A 695 38.54 11.12 -10.80
CA ASP A 695 37.96 11.10 -12.14
C ASP A 695 37.30 9.76 -12.52
N GLY A 696 37.26 8.82 -11.57
CA GLY A 696 36.68 7.48 -11.72
C GLY A 696 37.59 6.48 -12.41
N ARG A 697 38.90 6.81 -12.63
CA ARG A 697 39.88 5.93 -13.28
C ARG A 697 41.06 5.64 -12.38
N PRO A 698 41.63 4.45 -12.49
CA PRO A 698 42.78 4.12 -11.65
C PRO A 698 44.05 4.88 -12.10
N ASP A 699 44.84 5.31 -11.12
CA ASP A 699 46.08 6.08 -11.28
C ASP A 699 47.30 5.22 -10.92
N LEU A 700 48.48 5.64 -11.41
CA LEU A 700 49.74 5.00 -11.11
C LEU A 700 50.67 5.97 -10.33
N ILE A 701 51.21 5.48 -9.23
CA ILE A 701 52.25 6.15 -8.45
C ILE A 701 53.60 5.52 -8.79
N ALA A 702 54.60 6.35 -9.10
CA ALA A 702 55.94 5.92 -9.46
C ALA A 702 56.96 6.68 -8.66
N ARG A 703 57.95 5.98 -8.03
CA ARG A 703 59.13 6.61 -7.41
C ARG A 703 60.36 6.45 -8.26
N ASN A 704 61.04 7.54 -8.55
CA ASN A 704 62.33 7.50 -9.24
C ASN A 704 63.43 6.96 -8.34
N ALA A 705 64.15 5.95 -8.77
CA ALA A 705 65.16 5.26 -7.99
C ALA A 705 66.35 6.16 -7.60
N SER A 706 66.78 7.04 -8.53
CA SER A 706 67.97 7.88 -8.34
C SER A 706 67.69 9.11 -7.46
N THR A 707 66.55 9.77 -7.65
CA THR A 707 66.21 11.00 -6.95
C THR A 707 65.31 10.77 -5.72
N GLY A 708 64.56 9.69 -5.68
CA GLY A 708 63.50 9.47 -4.70
C GLY A 708 62.21 10.25 -4.98
N ALA A 709 62.20 11.01 -6.05
CA ALA A 709 61.02 11.80 -6.42
C ALA A 709 59.84 10.90 -6.74
N VAL A 710 58.64 11.23 -6.23
CA VAL A 710 57.39 10.51 -6.42
C VAL A 710 56.53 11.24 -7.40
N TYR A 711 56.01 10.53 -8.36
CA TYR A 711 55.18 11.04 -9.46
C TYR A 711 53.83 10.34 -9.49
N LEU A 712 52.78 11.09 -9.84
CA LEU A 712 51.47 10.63 -10.26
C LEU A 712 51.39 10.58 -11.77
N TYR A 713 50.82 9.50 -12.31
CA TYR A 713 50.34 9.37 -13.68
C TYR A 713 48.85 9.08 -13.62
N LYS A 714 48.00 10.04 -14.05
CA LYS A 714 46.57 9.86 -14.04
C LYS A 714 46.13 8.91 -15.16
N GLY A 715 45.12 8.07 -14.86
CA GLY A 715 44.42 7.33 -15.89
C GLY A 715 43.65 8.28 -16.83
N THR A 716 43.57 7.89 -18.11
CA THR A 716 42.82 8.70 -19.11
C THR A 716 41.65 7.92 -19.68
N SER A 717 40.66 8.61 -20.24
CA SER A 717 39.49 8.00 -20.90
C SER A 717 39.85 7.15 -22.15
N THR A 718 41.09 7.26 -22.64
CA THR A 718 41.58 6.50 -23.79
C THR A 718 42.37 5.25 -23.37
N GLY A 719 42.32 4.86 -22.08
CA GLY A 719 43.05 3.71 -21.57
C GLY A 719 44.56 3.89 -21.55
N LYS A 720 45.04 5.13 -21.35
CA LYS A 720 46.45 5.48 -21.27
C LYS A 720 46.75 6.21 -19.95
N LEU A 721 48.01 6.48 -19.68
CA LEU A 721 48.47 7.30 -18.59
C LEU A 721 48.75 8.73 -19.09
N SER A 722 48.45 9.73 -18.27
CA SER A 722 48.78 11.14 -18.53
C SER A 722 50.28 11.40 -18.47
N ALA A 723 50.68 12.64 -18.78
CA ALA A 723 52.01 13.15 -18.37
C ALA A 723 52.15 13.09 -16.85
N ARG A 724 53.36 12.81 -16.37
CA ARG A 724 53.65 12.70 -14.93
C ARG A 724 53.50 14.05 -14.21
N VAL A 725 52.95 14.00 -13.02
CA VAL A 725 52.95 15.13 -12.08
C VAL A 725 53.82 14.76 -10.89
N LYS A 726 54.78 15.63 -10.54
CA LYS A 726 55.63 15.40 -9.37
C LYS A 726 54.82 15.73 -8.10
N LEU A 727 54.76 14.76 -7.19
CA LEU A 727 54.10 14.88 -5.89
C LEU A 727 55.06 15.25 -4.76
N TYR A 728 56.22 14.55 -4.74
CA TYR A 728 57.25 14.70 -3.69
C TYR A 728 58.63 14.65 -4.28
N ASP A 729 59.58 15.39 -3.64
CA ASP A 729 60.97 15.51 -4.12
C ASP A 729 61.84 14.31 -3.76
N ASN A 730 61.68 13.77 -2.55
CA ASN A 730 62.54 12.67 -2.10
C ASN A 730 61.84 11.78 -1.04
N TRP A 731 61.50 10.55 -1.44
CA TRP A 731 61.01 9.52 -0.57
C TRP A 731 61.93 8.33 -0.41
N LYS A 732 63.28 8.51 -0.51
CA LYS A 732 64.29 7.45 -0.32
C LYS A 732 64.26 6.86 1.08
N THR A 733 63.76 7.60 2.06
CA THR A 733 63.64 7.15 3.44
C THR A 733 62.57 6.07 3.62
N TYR A 734 61.64 5.91 2.66
CA TYR A 734 60.67 4.85 2.68
C TYR A 734 61.16 3.62 1.92
N LYS A 735 61.28 2.49 2.65
CA LYS A 735 61.71 1.20 2.03
C LYS A 735 60.55 0.52 1.30
N LYS A 736 59.29 0.82 1.63
CA LYS A 736 58.09 0.36 0.93
C LYS A 736 57.13 1.50 0.72
N ILE A 737 56.49 1.53 -0.46
CA ILE A 737 55.35 2.40 -0.82
C ILE A 737 54.33 1.51 -1.49
N VAL A 738 53.11 1.47 -0.97
CA VAL A 738 52.08 0.51 -1.36
C VAL A 738 50.76 1.26 -1.60
N GLY A 739 50.16 1.08 -2.78
CA GLY A 739 48.78 1.45 -3.05
C GLY A 739 47.83 0.46 -2.41
N VAL A 740 46.89 0.93 -1.59
CA VAL A 740 46.04 0.05 -0.79
C VAL A 740 44.56 0.14 -1.10
N GLY A 741 44.19 0.95 -2.08
CA GLY A 741 42.80 1.26 -2.32
C GLY A 741 42.27 2.28 -1.30
N ASP A 742 40.99 2.33 -1.16
CA ASP A 742 40.29 3.18 -0.19
C ASP A 742 40.36 2.55 1.21
N LEU A 743 41.31 2.97 2.01
CA LEU A 743 41.54 2.44 3.35
C LEU A 743 40.66 3.10 4.41
N ASN A 744 40.27 4.35 4.17
CA ASN A 744 39.56 5.16 5.14
C ASN A 744 38.04 5.27 4.87
N GLY A 745 37.54 4.67 3.77
CA GLY A 745 36.14 4.62 3.42
C GLY A 745 35.60 5.87 2.71
N ASP A 746 36.51 6.79 2.24
CA ASP A 746 36.08 8.04 1.58
C ASP A 746 35.94 7.90 0.03
N GLY A 747 36.16 6.71 -0.51
CA GLY A 747 36.05 6.41 -1.95
C GLY A 747 37.32 6.77 -2.76
N ILE A 748 38.37 7.32 -2.14
CA ILE A 748 39.60 7.76 -2.79
C ILE A 748 40.74 6.81 -2.45
N GLY A 749 41.60 6.55 -3.39
CA GLY A 749 42.75 5.65 -3.19
C GLY A 749 43.82 6.22 -2.25
N ASP A 750 44.28 5.37 -1.32
CA ASP A 750 45.28 5.71 -0.27
C ASP A 750 46.64 5.02 -0.49
N LEU A 751 47.69 5.56 0.12
CA LEU A 751 49.03 4.96 0.17
C LEU A 751 49.44 4.59 1.58
N LEU A 752 50.18 3.49 1.69
CA LEU A 752 51.02 3.19 2.85
C LEU A 752 52.49 3.39 2.51
N ALA A 753 53.25 3.90 3.46
CA ALA A 753 54.68 4.01 3.36
C ALA A 753 55.36 3.50 4.65
N GLN A 754 56.33 2.61 4.50
CA GLN A 754 57.13 2.09 5.62
C GLN A 754 58.55 2.66 5.54
N ASP A 755 58.99 3.29 6.63
CA ASP A 755 60.35 3.85 6.71
C ASP A 755 61.39 2.79 7.09
N SER A 756 62.70 3.22 7.11
CA SER A 756 63.80 2.36 7.49
C SER A 756 63.76 1.86 8.92
N SER A 757 63.05 2.53 9.81
CA SER A 757 62.86 2.18 11.22
C SER A 757 61.61 1.34 11.45
N ASP A 758 60.98 0.81 10.41
CA ASP A 758 59.74 0.02 10.43
C ASP A 758 58.51 0.79 10.95
N ASN A 759 58.51 2.12 10.89
CA ASN A 759 57.29 2.85 11.14
C ASN A 759 56.39 2.81 9.87
N LEU A 760 55.10 2.47 10.04
CA LEU A 760 54.12 2.47 8.98
C LEU A 760 53.28 3.75 9.02
N TYR A 761 53.22 4.43 7.91
CA TYR A 761 52.48 5.66 7.71
C TYR A 761 51.40 5.49 6.65
N ARG A 762 50.27 6.14 6.86
CA ARG A 762 49.18 6.32 5.88
C ARG A 762 49.22 7.71 5.29
N TYR A 763 48.96 7.81 3.98
CA TYR A 763 48.70 9.02 3.22
C TYR A 763 47.33 8.90 2.56
N ASN A 764 46.35 9.65 3.04
CA ASN A 764 45.00 9.66 2.44
C ASN A 764 45.00 10.47 1.15
N GLY A 765 44.38 9.90 0.10
CA GLY A 765 44.09 10.61 -1.14
C GLY A 765 43.17 11.81 -0.90
N THR A 766 43.25 12.81 -1.75
CA THR A 766 42.43 14.03 -1.68
C THR A 766 41.31 14.04 -2.73
N GLY A 767 41.32 13.13 -3.70
CA GLY A 767 40.40 13.17 -4.86
C GLY A 767 40.79 14.20 -5.91
N THR A 768 41.96 14.86 -5.76
CA THR A 768 42.48 15.85 -6.73
C THR A 768 43.84 15.44 -7.30
N GLY A 769 44.29 14.24 -7.01
CA GLY A 769 45.59 13.70 -7.43
C GLY A 769 46.75 14.02 -6.46
N THR A 770 46.46 14.37 -5.25
CA THR A 770 47.41 14.62 -4.17
C THR A 770 47.08 13.79 -2.93
N PHE A 771 47.97 13.85 -1.91
CA PHE A 771 47.74 13.16 -0.64
C PHE A 771 47.77 14.12 0.53
N LYS A 772 46.98 13.87 1.58
CA LYS A 772 47.01 14.59 2.85
C LYS A 772 48.31 14.34 3.59
N ALA A 773 48.64 15.12 4.62
CA ALA A 773 49.75 14.85 5.52
C ALA A 773 49.71 13.41 6.06
N ARG A 774 50.91 12.84 6.22
CA ARG A 774 51.05 11.46 6.71
C ARG A 774 50.53 11.32 8.12
N VAL A 775 49.91 10.14 8.40
CA VAL A 775 49.52 9.70 9.74
C VAL A 775 50.35 8.46 10.08
N LYS A 776 51.05 8.46 11.23
CA LYS A 776 51.74 7.26 11.70
C LYS A 776 50.67 6.28 12.24
N LEU A 777 50.61 5.10 11.67
CA LEU A 777 49.73 4.03 12.12
C LEU A 777 50.37 3.18 13.19
N PHE A 778 51.58 2.68 12.91
CA PHE A 778 52.28 1.74 13.80
C PHE A 778 53.78 2.06 13.85
N GLY A 779 54.41 1.80 14.99
CA GLY A 779 55.88 1.72 15.17
C GLY A 779 56.36 0.27 15.12
N ALA A 780 57.58 0.03 14.64
CA ALA A 780 58.21 -1.31 14.57
C ALA A 780 57.33 -2.38 13.87
N TRP A 781 56.55 -1.97 12.86
CA TRP A 781 55.59 -2.81 12.18
C TRP A 781 56.23 -3.52 10.98
N GLY A 782 56.04 -4.83 10.87
CA GLY A 782 56.33 -5.59 9.68
C GLY A 782 57.80 -5.66 9.31
N GLY A 783 58.76 -5.56 10.25
CA GLY A 783 60.18 -5.68 9.98
C GLY A 783 60.59 -6.99 9.31
N SER A 784 59.88 -8.08 9.60
CA SER A 784 60.06 -9.40 8.99
C SER A 784 59.38 -9.55 7.63
N TYR A 785 58.56 -8.60 7.19
CA TYR A 785 57.85 -8.69 5.93
C TYR A 785 58.75 -8.27 4.76
N ASN A 786 58.96 -9.20 3.82
CA ASN A 786 59.66 -8.88 2.57
C ASN A 786 58.75 -8.32 1.50
N VAL A 787 57.41 -8.61 1.60
CA VAL A 787 56.36 -8.07 0.73
C VAL A 787 55.18 -7.55 1.53
N VAL A 788 54.61 -6.46 1.08
CA VAL A 788 53.34 -5.85 1.60
C VAL A 788 52.53 -5.40 0.39
N VAL A 789 51.26 -5.78 0.32
CA VAL A 789 50.35 -5.54 -0.81
C VAL A 789 48.97 -5.14 -0.28
N GLY A 790 48.39 -4.06 -0.81
CA GLY A 790 46.98 -3.80 -0.68
C GLY A 790 46.21 -4.70 -1.67
N VAL A 791 45.34 -5.56 -1.20
CA VAL A 791 44.66 -6.56 -2.03
C VAL A 791 43.21 -6.16 -2.37
N GLY A 792 42.79 -4.99 -1.93
CA GLY A 792 41.35 -4.67 -1.96
C GLY A 792 40.62 -5.36 -0.81
N ASP A 793 39.32 -5.55 -0.93
CA ASP A 793 38.52 -6.24 0.07
C ASP A 793 38.54 -7.75 -0.17
N ILE A 794 39.36 -8.47 0.58
CA ILE A 794 39.44 -9.94 0.50
C ILE A 794 38.51 -10.61 1.54
N THR A 795 37.99 -9.85 2.50
CA THR A 795 37.09 -10.32 3.57
C THR A 795 35.60 -10.11 3.27
N ASP A 796 35.29 -9.37 2.20
CA ASP A 796 33.94 -9.06 1.77
C ASP A 796 33.15 -8.21 2.79
N ASP A 797 33.87 -7.38 3.56
CA ASP A 797 33.28 -6.49 4.55
C ASP A 797 33.21 -5.01 4.10
N GLY A 798 33.50 -4.75 2.83
CA GLY A 798 33.50 -3.42 2.22
C GLY A 798 34.74 -2.58 2.51
N LYS A 799 35.77 -3.14 3.12
CA LYS A 799 36.96 -2.41 3.54
C LYS A 799 38.23 -2.99 2.88
N ALA A 800 39.15 -2.10 2.58
CA ALA A 800 40.44 -2.51 1.96
C ALA A 800 41.34 -3.22 2.95
N ASP A 801 41.81 -4.40 2.57
CA ASP A 801 42.68 -5.27 3.36
C ASP A 801 44.15 -5.22 2.90
N LEU A 802 45.04 -5.66 3.76
CA LEU A 802 46.47 -5.77 3.52
C LEU A 802 46.95 -7.24 3.60
N VAL A 803 47.75 -7.66 2.61
CA VAL A 803 48.42 -8.95 2.64
C VAL A 803 49.92 -8.73 2.71
N SER A 804 50.57 -9.48 3.58
CA SER A 804 52.02 -9.41 3.78
C SER A 804 52.62 -10.79 3.74
N ARG A 805 53.85 -10.95 3.15
CA ARG A 805 54.62 -12.17 3.23
C ARG A 805 55.86 -11.93 4.07
N ASP A 806 56.11 -12.82 5.03
CA ASP A 806 57.36 -12.78 5.83
C ASP A 806 58.54 -13.53 5.13
N THR A 807 59.72 -13.38 5.70
CA THR A 807 60.97 -14.02 5.18
C THR A 807 60.87 -15.54 5.23
N SER A 808 60.03 -16.14 6.05
CA SER A 808 59.81 -17.58 6.14
C SER A 808 58.74 -18.08 5.15
N GLY A 809 58.21 -17.20 4.30
CA GLY A 809 57.16 -17.52 3.32
C GLY A 809 55.78 -17.72 3.87
N ASN A 810 55.49 -17.31 5.12
CA ASN A 810 54.13 -17.26 5.61
C ASN A 810 53.43 -16.00 5.04
N VAL A 811 52.20 -16.16 4.70
CA VAL A 811 51.33 -15.04 4.24
C VAL A 811 50.35 -14.65 5.33
N TRP A 812 50.31 -13.39 5.59
CA TRP A 812 49.50 -12.78 6.66
C TRP A 812 48.53 -11.79 6.07
N ARG A 813 47.30 -11.75 6.60
CA ARG A 813 46.29 -10.71 6.32
C ARG A 813 46.17 -9.81 7.53
N ASN A 814 46.09 -8.51 7.32
CA ASN A 814 45.54 -7.52 8.25
C ASN A 814 44.26 -6.97 7.66
N SER A 815 43.13 -7.18 8.32
CA SER A 815 41.83 -6.64 7.86
C SER A 815 41.72 -5.17 8.16
N GLY A 816 41.28 -4.39 7.20
CA GLY A 816 41.03 -2.96 7.34
C GLY A 816 39.88 -2.65 8.29
N ASP A 817 39.95 -1.53 8.95
CA ASP A 817 38.85 -1.03 9.83
C ASP A 817 37.88 -0.08 9.13
N GLY A 818 38.17 0.26 7.84
CA GLY A 818 37.42 1.24 7.07
C GLY A 818 37.54 2.68 7.60
N LYS A 819 38.43 2.91 8.57
CA LYS A 819 38.73 4.23 9.16
C LYS A 819 40.18 4.62 8.96
N GLY A 820 40.86 3.83 8.15
CA GLY A 820 42.25 4.08 7.76
C GLY A 820 43.31 3.36 8.58
N SER A 821 42.97 2.28 9.28
CA SER A 821 43.90 1.44 10.01
C SER A 821 43.56 -0.04 9.80
N PHE A 822 44.30 -0.94 10.47
CA PHE A 822 44.19 -2.40 10.33
C PHE A 822 44.08 -3.05 11.70
N GLY A 823 43.34 -4.16 11.73
CA GLY A 823 43.29 -5.04 12.89
C GLY A 823 44.49 -5.98 13.02
N ALA A 824 44.38 -6.92 13.95
CA ALA A 824 45.38 -7.94 14.19
C ALA A 824 45.61 -8.80 12.91
N ARG A 825 46.84 -9.30 12.75
CA ARG A 825 47.19 -10.16 11.61
C ARG A 825 46.62 -11.58 11.79
N ALA A 826 46.16 -12.16 10.70
CA ALA A 826 45.81 -13.58 10.59
C ALA A 826 46.72 -14.26 9.57
N LYS A 827 47.25 -15.46 9.90
CA LYS A 827 48.00 -16.26 8.96
C LYS A 827 47.02 -16.92 7.99
N ILE A 828 47.20 -16.69 6.68
CA ILE A 828 46.29 -17.16 5.62
C ILE A 828 46.95 -18.16 4.67
N ALA A 829 48.27 -18.25 4.59
CA ALA A 829 48.99 -19.26 3.81
C ALA A 829 50.42 -19.46 4.34
N THR A 830 51.07 -20.52 3.90
CA THR A 830 52.49 -20.86 4.15
C THR A 830 53.16 -21.33 2.90
N GLY A 831 54.51 -21.39 2.89
CA GLY A 831 55.27 -21.98 1.78
C GLY A 831 55.37 -21.10 0.53
N TRP A 832 55.14 -19.79 0.64
CA TRP A 832 55.12 -18.88 -0.52
C TRP A 832 56.50 -18.30 -0.91
N GLN A 833 57.62 -18.89 -0.41
CA GLN A 833 58.99 -18.46 -0.79
C GLN A 833 59.27 -18.56 -2.28
N GLY A 834 58.63 -19.52 -2.98
CA GLY A 834 58.86 -19.78 -4.42
C GLY A 834 58.35 -18.66 -5.35
N TYR A 835 57.48 -17.75 -4.84
CA TYR A 835 57.04 -16.62 -5.66
C TYR A 835 58.08 -15.52 -5.67
N LYS A 836 58.49 -15.08 -6.87
CA LYS A 836 59.43 -13.97 -7.11
C LYS A 836 58.84 -12.62 -6.71
N SER A 837 57.55 -12.44 -7.00
CA SER A 837 56.80 -11.24 -6.55
C SER A 837 55.38 -11.60 -6.15
N LEU A 838 54.83 -10.82 -5.22
CA LEU A 838 53.41 -10.67 -4.88
C LEU A 838 53.09 -9.20 -5.11
N THR A 839 52.02 -8.95 -5.87
CA THR A 839 51.58 -7.57 -6.19
C THR A 839 50.08 -7.42 -6.23
#